data_05ab4b3c63fbdd8d6022792f1a7f4cbf
#
_entry.id   05ab4b3c63fbdd8d6022792f1a7f4cbf
#
_cell.length_a   1.000
_cell.length_b   1.000
_cell.length_c   1.000
_cell.angle_alpha   90.00
_cell.angle_beta   90.00
_cell.angle_gamma   90.00
#
_symmetry.space_group_name_H-M   'P 1'
#
loop_
_entity.id
_entity.type
_entity.pdbx_description
1 polymer ?
#
loop_
_entity_poly.entity_id
_entity_poly.type
_entity_poly.pdbx_seq_one_letter_code
_entity_poly.pdbx_strand_id
1 'polypeptide(L)'
;HEWQTGAGLLYIEKYLPTVGTVFTTHATTVGRSIAGNNQALYSQLDHLNGDQKARELNVVAKHSLEKLAANQADTFTTVSDLTARECKQFHEREVDVVLPNGFEDSFVPGNSDFEKKRSLAREKMLEVASALSGEKLPDDTLLMATSGRYEYKNKGIDLFIDALGELNRDKKCTANAVAFLLIPAHHYGPRRDLLETIEKGGGVDLPQKHLTHNLHYAEHDQILNRISSNGLNNTPEDRVKVIFVPSYLNGNDGVFDLTYYNVLIGLDLTLFPSYYEPWGYTPLESLAFSVPTVTTSLTGFGLWVNNEYKKALHGITVIPRDDFNDSEVVTGISQAIFNCCRQKGEQNQEDREGAHAISRIALWNSLIKNYWKAFDHALEGASGKDLVYYEKERIERLPETEQALVDIHPFWRRVQVQQNIPEKLKPLEELSRNLWWSWTQDAIDLFASIKPDLWVEVNENPVELLERLHYDTLKKLESDQEFIAKLQEVHGALLRYMAEKPKEGMPSITYFSMEYGIHNSLKTFSGGLGLLAGDYLKEASDFNMPLTGVGLLYRYGYFRQMISASGEQVALSDAQHFSRLPVTPVRDEQGNWKNIQIVLPGRTLFARIWKVQVGRIPLYLLDTDYEANQEGDRGITHNLYGGDNENRLRQEILLGIGGIRALRSIGLDTDLYHCNEGHAAFTSLERLREYIQIDKMTFPEAVELVRASSLFTTHTPVPAGHDSFEEDLLRTYVAHYPERLNISWNQFMDLGRFHPNQRHEKFSMSVLAVKLSQEVNGVSKLHGEVSRDMFTGMWPGYMTEELHIGYVTNGVHLPTWLSPEWKKLYERTFGEDCYQRQEDREMWEKIKQVPNQEIWNLKSEERGRLIRHIKDRLAEASTRVLDNPGQMLEISSALNSKALTIGFARRFATYKRAHLLFADLDRLARIVNDPKKPVQFVFAGKAHPRDIPGQDLIKMIVGISKRPEFIGKIVFLQNYDIQLAKKLVRGVDIWLNTPTRPLEASGT
;
A
#
# COMPACT_ATOMS: atom_id res chain seq x y z
N HIS A 1 4.49 25.28 1.90
CA HIS A 1 3.06 25.41 2.15
C HIS A 1 2.67 24.56 3.37
N GLU A 2 1.87 25.13 4.27
CA GLU A 2 1.32 24.51 5.47
C GLU A 2 2.38 24.09 6.52
N TRP A 3 1.93 23.83 7.73
CA TRP A 3 2.79 23.48 8.86
C TRP A 3 3.71 22.27 8.60
N GLN A 4 3.29 21.32 7.72
CA GLN A 4 4.05 20.11 7.38
C GLN A 4 5.43 20.42 6.79
N THR A 5 5.58 21.57 6.12
CA THR A 5 6.85 21.99 5.52
C THR A 5 7.63 22.96 6.40
N GLY A 6 7.06 23.38 7.52
CA GLY A 6 7.64 24.37 8.42
C GLY A 6 9.04 24.02 8.92
N ALA A 7 9.27 22.73 9.25
CA ALA A 7 10.60 22.29 9.70
C ALA A 7 11.68 22.47 8.62
N GLY A 8 11.33 22.26 7.34
CA GLY A 8 12.24 22.50 6.22
C GLY A 8 12.59 23.97 6.05
N LEU A 9 11.59 24.85 6.19
CA LEU A 9 11.80 26.30 6.15
C LEU A 9 12.75 26.76 7.28
N LEU A 10 12.48 26.32 8.51
CA LEU A 10 13.33 26.66 9.68
C LEU A 10 14.78 26.16 9.49
N TYR A 11 14.96 25.03 8.83
CA TYR A 11 16.28 24.53 8.48
C TYR A 11 16.97 25.45 7.46
N ILE A 12 16.27 25.88 6.40
CA ILE A 12 16.79 26.79 5.37
C ILE A 12 17.17 28.12 6.02
N GLU A 13 16.31 28.73 6.81
CA GLU A 13 16.58 29.98 7.52
C GLU A 13 17.83 29.90 8.40
N LYS A 14 18.06 28.78 9.05
CA LYS A 14 19.21 28.56 9.92
C LYS A 14 20.51 28.32 9.17
N TYR A 15 20.49 27.51 8.12
CA TYR A 15 21.69 27.01 7.47
C TYR A 15 21.97 27.58 6.09
N LEU A 16 20.99 28.22 5.45
CA LEU A 16 21.06 28.84 4.12
C LEU A 16 20.36 30.21 4.12
N PRO A 17 20.73 31.13 5.02
CA PRO A 17 19.97 32.37 5.26
C PRO A 17 19.88 33.31 4.05
N THR A 18 20.73 33.14 3.02
CA THR A 18 20.69 33.91 1.77
C THR A 18 19.66 33.34 0.75
N VAL A 19 18.96 32.25 1.08
CA VAL A 19 17.86 31.72 0.26
C VAL A 19 16.58 32.37 0.74
N GLY A 20 15.94 33.14 -0.11
CA GLY A 20 14.63 33.75 0.22
C GLY A 20 13.56 32.70 0.49
N THR A 21 12.86 32.84 1.61
CA THR A 21 11.85 31.86 2.04
C THR A 21 10.47 32.48 2.03
N VAL A 22 9.49 31.71 1.52
CA VAL A 22 8.07 32.08 1.56
C VAL A 22 7.31 30.99 2.29
N PHE A 23 6.62 31.35 3.35
CA PHE A 23 5.73 30.43 4.08
C PHE A 23 4.27 30.79 3.80
N THR A 24 3.47 29.82 3.35
CA THR A 24 2.05 30.02 3.06
C THR A 24 1.20 29.17 3.97
N THR A 25 0.32 29.76 4.75
CA THR A 25 -0.72 29.09 5.53
C THR A 25 -2.04 29.20 4.76
N HIS A 26 -2.61 28.06 4.34
CA HIS A 26 -3.91 28.04 3.66
C HIS A 26 -5.08 28.11 4.65
N ALA A 27 -4.91 27.54 5.83
CA ALA A 27 -5.87 27.58 6.92
C ALA A 27 -5.11 27.46 8.23
N THR A 28 -5.36 28.34 9.18
CA THR A 28 -4.69 28.24 10.49
C THR A 28 -5.10 26.95 11.19
N THR A 29 -4.14 26.26 11.77
CA THR A 29 -4.39 25.00 12.52
C THR A 29 -5.39 25.22 13.65
N VAL A 30 -5.28 26.36 14.35
CA VAL A 30 -6.16 26.72 15.48
C VAL A 30 -7.54 27.10 14.96
N GLY A 31 -7.68 27.99 13.98
CA GLY A 31 -8.95 28.40 13.41
C GLY A 31 -9.77 27.23 12.86
N ARG A 32 -9.12 26.36 12.07
CA ARG A 32 -9.75 25.14 11.57
C ARG A 32 -10.22 24.22 12.71
N SER A 33 -9.45 24.11 13.78
CA SER A 33 -9.80 23.25 14.91
C SER A 33 -10.96 23.84 15.74
N ILE A 34 -11.02 25.17 15.93
CA ILE A 34 -12.13 25.85 16.59
C ILE A 34 -13.43 25.62 15.80
N ALA A 35 -13.40 25.91 14.50
CA ALA A 35 -14.54 25.74 13.62
C ALA A 35 -14.98 24.26 13.53
N GLY A 36 -14.01 23.33 13.42
CA GLY A 36 -14.26 21.88 13.37
C GLY A 36 -14.89 21.30 14.65
N ASN A 37 -14.72 21.98 15.77
CA ASN A 37 -15.38 21.65 17.05
C ASN A 37 -16.66 22.45 17.30
N ASN A 38 -17.22 23.11 16.29
CA ASN A 38 -18.44 23.93 16.34
C ASN A 38 -18.38 25.04 17.39
N GLN A 39 -17.20 25.64 17.60
CA GLN A 39 -17.02 26.79 18.49
C GLN A 39 -17.05 28.08 17.66
N ALA A 40 -17.55 29.17 18.27
CA ALA A 40 -17.53 30.50 17.67
C ALA A 40 -16.08 30.95 17.44
N LEU A 41 -15.77 31.41 16.21
CA LEU A 41 -14.41 31.81 15.83
C LEU A 41 -14.34 33.32 15.59
N TYR A 42 -15.11 33.84 14.66
CA TYR A 42 -14.88 35.16 14.08
C TYR A 42 -15.35 36.32 14.98
N SER A 43 -16.40 36.13 15.77
CA SER A 43 -16.89 37.12 16.73
C SER A 43 -15.98 37.27 17.96
N GLN A 44 -15.15 36.26 18.22
CA GLN A 44 -14.26 36.22 19.37
C GLN A 44 -12.77 36.28 18.97
N LEU A 45 -12.48 36.32 17.67
CA LEU A 45 -11.14 36.14 17.13
C LEU A 45 -10.11 37.05 17.83
N ASP A 46 -10.42 38.33 17.98
CA ASP A 46 -9.51 39.32 18.57
C ASP A 46 -9.21 39.09 20.05
N HIS A 47 -9.96 38.22 20.73
CA HIS A 47 -9.80 37.85 22.14
C HIS A 47 -9.22 36.46 22.35
N LEU A 48 -9.07 35.66 21.28
CA LEU A 48 -8.55 34.31 21.37
C LEU A 48 -7.02 34.30 21.42
N ASN A 49 -6.46 33.52 22.34
CA ASN A 49 -5.02 33.27 22.36
C ASN A 49 -4.71 31.96 21.62
N GLY A 50 -3.89 32.02 20.58
CA GLY A 50 -3.57 30.87 19.70
C GLY A 50 -2.91 29.73 20.46
N ASP A 51 -1.94 30.01 21.32
CA ASP A 51 -1.19 29.00 22.08
C ASP A 51 -2.07 28.31 23.13
N GLN A 52 -2.97 29.08 23.76
CA GLN A 52 -3.93 28.52 24.71
C GLN A 52 -4.96 27.63 23.99
N LYS A 53 -5.53 28.09 22.88
CA LYS A 53 -6.50 27.32 22.10
C LYS A 53 -5.87 26.07 21.50
N ALA A 54 -4.61 26.14 21.09
CA ALA A 54 -3.89 24.96 20.61
C ALA A 54 -3.78 23.87 21.69
N ARG A 55 -3.59 24.24 22.95
CA ARG A 55 -3.59 23.29 24.09
C ARG A 55 -4.98 22.72 24.34
N GLU A 56 -5.99 23.57 24.40
CA GLU A 56 -7.38 23.15 24.61
C GLU A 56 -7.87 22.17 23.54
N LEU A 57 -7.43 22.35 22.29
CA LEU A 57 -7.83 21.57 21.12
C LEU A 57 -6.84 20.46 20.75
N ASN A 58 -5.79 20.25 21.55
CA ASN A 58 -4.75 19.23 21.34
C ASN A 58 -4.03 19.32 19.97
N VAL A 59 -3.73 20.54 19.53
CA VAL A 59 -3.01 20.83 18.27
C VAL A 59 -1.70 21.60 18.46
N VAL A 60 -1.13 21.54 19.64
CA VAL A 60 0.07 22.31 20.04
C VAL A 60 1.22 22.13 19.07
N ALA A 61 1.56 20.87 18.72
CA ALA A 61 2.71 20.59 17.85
C ALA A 61 2.55 21.22 16.46
N LYS A 62 1.35 21.13 15.88
CA LYS A 62 1.05 21.70 14.57
C LYS A 62 1.07 23.21 14.60
N HIS A 63 0.38 23.80 15.59
CA HIS A 63 0.32 25.24 15.77
C HIS A 63 1.69 25.85 16.06
N SER A 64 2.49 25.26 16.94
CA SER A 64 3.82 25.76 17.26
C SER A 64 4.75 25.77 16.05
N LEU A 65 4.72 24.72 15.22
CA LEU A 65 5.52 24.65 14.01
C LEU A 65 5.04 25.67 12.97
N GLU A 66 3.73 25.81 12.79
CA GLU A 66 3.11 26.80 11.92
C GLU A 66 3.48 28.23 12.32
N LYS A 67 3.33 28.56 13.61
CA LYS A 67 3.69 29.86 14.19
C LYS A 67 5.17 30.16 14.04
N LEU A 68 6.04 29.18 14.30
CA LEU A 68 7.49 29.37 14.15
C LEU A 68 7.87 29.60 12.68
N ALA A 69 7.33 28.79 11.75
CA ALA A 69 7.59 28.94 10.34
C ALA A 69 7.07 30.28 9.82
N ALA A 70 5.86 30.69 10.24
CA ALA A 70 5.32 31.98 9.90
C ALA A 70 6.23 33.14 10.36
N ASN A 71 6.76 33.06 11.59
CA ASN A 71 7.57 34.14 12.17
C ASN A 71 9.02 34.18 11.65
N GLN A 72 9.56 33.09 11.17
CA GLN A 72 10.94 33.00 10.68
C GLN A 72 11.06 33.21 9.18
N ALA A 73 10.01 32.98 8.38
CA ALA A 73 10.05 33.17 6.93
C ALA A 73 10.36 34.61 6.54
N ASP A 74 11.11 34.82 5.47
CA ASP A 74 11.31 36.15 4.89
C ASP A 74 9.97 36.78 4.48
N THR A 75 9.11 35.98 3.90
CA THR A 75 7.75 36.38 3.52
C THR A 75 6.72 35.40 4.07
N PHE A 76 5.77 35.94 4.83
CA PHE A 76 4.62 35.19 5.32
C PHE A 76 3.38 35.51 4.49
N THR A 77 2.73 34.48 4.00
CA THR A 77 1.59 34.60 3.08
C THR A 77 0.41 33.75 3.50
N THR A 78 -0.77 34.12 3.04
CA THR A 78 -2.00 33.31 3.17
C THR A 78 -2.90 33.52 1.97
N VAL A 79 -4.01 32.78 1.90
CA VAL A 79 -4.86 32.70 0.70
C VAL A 79 -6.01 33.71 0.67
N SER A 80 -6.35 34.33 1.77
CA SER A 80 -7.45 35.31 1.85
C SER A 80 -7.29 36.29 2.99
N ASP A 81 -7.99 37.44 2.89
CA ASP A 81 -8.04 38.42 3.98
C ASP A 81 -8.65 37.85 5.26
N LEU A 82 -9.59 36.89 5.13
CA LEU A 82 -10.21 36.22 6.25
C LEU A 82 -9.14 35.41 7.03
N THR A 83 -8.37 34.59 6.32
CA THR A 83 -7.27 33.81 6.92
C THR A 83 -6.13 34.72 7.42
N ALA A 84 -5.90 35.86 6.76
CA ALA A 84 -4.90 36.82 7.22
C ALA A 84 -5.24 37.37 8.64
N ARG A 85 -6.53 37.60 8.93
CA ARG A 85 -6.97 37.99 10.29
C ARG A 85 -6.69 36.89 11.33
N GLU A 86 -6.94 35.60 10.96
CA GLU A 86 -6.61 34.48 11.83
C GLU A 86 -5.09 34.39 12.05
N CYS A 87 -4.30 34.52 10.96
CA CYS A 87 -2.83 34.50 11.03
C CYS A 87 -2.29 35.59 11.98
N LYS A 88 -2.77 36.80 11.84
CA LYS A 88 -2.38 37.90 12.75
C LYS A 88 -2.66 37.55 14.20
N GLN A 89 -3.82 36.97 14.49
CA GLN A 89 -4.23 36.67 15.86
C GLN A 89 -3.51 35.45 16.44
N PHE A 90 -3.41 34.35 15.66
CA PHE A 90 -2.90 33.10 16.18
C PHE A 90 -1.39 32.95 16.05
N HIS A 91 -0.79 33.52 15.00
CA HIS A 91 0.67 33.47 14.80
C HIS A 91 1.38 34.72 15.32
N GLU A 92 0.62 35.73 15.74
CA GLU A 92 1.17 36.99 16.23
C GLU A 92 2.07 37.70 15.20
N ARG A 93 1.80 37.46 13.89
CA ARG A 93 2.46 38.08 12.77
C ARG A 93 1.45 38.49 11.71
N GLU A 94 1.58 39.71 11.20
CA GLU A 94 0.80 40.13 10.02
C GLU A 94 1.31 39.43 8.76
N VAL A 95 0.39 39.21 7.86
CA VAL A 95 0.68 38.58 6.55
C VAL A 95 1.26 39.63 5.61
N ASP A 96 2.42 39.37 5.03
CA ASP A 96 3.10 40.30 4.12
C ASP A 96 2.37 40.44 2.78
N VAL A 97 1.88 39.30 2.23
CA VAL A 97 1.14 39.25 0.96
C VAL A 97 0.00 38.23 1.04
N VAL A 98 -1.20 38.64 0.69
CA VAL A 98 -2.32 37.72 0.47
C VAL A 98 -2.22 37.16 -0.95
N LEU A 99 -2.23 35.83 -1.04
CA LEU A 99 -2.10 35.06 -2.28
C LEU A 99 -3.42 34.34 -2.62
N PRO A 100 -4.40 34.98 -3.23
CA PRO A 100 -5.62 34.32 -3.67
C PRO A 100 -5.28 33.12 -4.55
N ASN A 101 -5.95 32.00 -4.33
CA ASN A 101 -5.70 30.78 -5.11
C ASN A 101 -6.19 30.97 -6.54
N GLY A 102 -5.29 30.78 -7.48
CA GLY A 102 -5.61 30.85 -8.90
C GLY A 102 -6.36 29.60 -9.39
N PHE A 103 -6.96 29.73 -10.55
CA PHE A 103 -7.76 28.69 -11.17
C PHE A 103 -7.31 28.46 -12.62
N GLU A 104 -7.41 27.23 -13.09
CA GLU A 104 -7.14 26.82 -14.47
C GLU A 104 -8.45 26.41 -15.13
N ASP A 105 -8.77 27.01 -16.25
CA ASP A 105 -10.05 26.81 -16.94
C ASP A 105 -9.97 25.97 -18.23
N SER A 106 -8.81 25.40 -18.53
CA SER A 106 -8.61 24.59 -19.76
C SER A 106 -9.52 23.34 -19.84
N PHE A 107 -10.03 22.87 -18.72
CA PHE A 107 -10.95 21.74 -18.65
C PHE A 107 -12.44 22.13 -18.79
N VAL A 108 -12.75 23.40 -18.82
CA VAL A 108 -14.13 23.88 -19.13
C VAL A 108 -14.40 23.67 -20.63
N PRO A 109 -15.46 22.95 -21.01
CA PRO A 109 -15.72 22.66 -22.40
C PRO A 109 -15.95 23.94 -23.24
N GLY A 110 -15.50 23.96 -24.49
CA GLY A 110 -15.81 25.03 -25.43
C GLY A 110 -17.30 25.06 -25.80
N ASN A 111 -17.78 26.20 -26.31
CA ASN A 111 -19.21 26.50 -26.52
C ASN A 111 -20.01 25.40 -27.24
N SER A 112 -19.48 24.73 -28.25
CA SER A 112 -20.17 23.65 -28.98
C SER A 112 -20.36 22.38 -28.18
N ASP A 113 -19.41 22.08 -27.30
CA ASP A 113 -19.43 20.89 -26.44
C ASP A 113 -20.16 21.15 -25.11
N PHE A 114 -20.19 22.41 -24.70
CA PHE A 114 -20.79 22.83 -23.43
C PHE A 114 -22.27 22.46 -23.36
N GLU A 115 -23.06 22.92 -24.34
CA GLU A 115 -24.51 22.69 -24.39
C GLU A 115 -24.86 21.21 -24.53
N LYS A 116 -24.08 20.44 -25.29
CA LYS A 116 -24.25 18.98 -25.39
C LYS A 116 -24.02 18.27 -24.05
N LYS A 117 -22.93 18.62 -23.38
CA LYS A 117 -22.60 18.03 -22.05
C LYS A 117 -23.60 18.46 -21.00
N ARG A 118 -24.05 19.72 -21.05
CA ARG A 118 -25.10 20.21 -20.18
C ARG A 118 -26.40 19.43 -20.33
N SER A 119 -26.87 19.24 -21.56
CA SER A 119 -28.10 18.48 -21.83
C SER A 119 -28.00 17.06 -21.34
N LEU A 120 -26.88 16.36 -21.60
CA LEU A 120 -26.64 14.98 -21.12
C LEU A 120 -26.64 14.91 -19.61
N ALA A 121 -25.95 15.82 -18.93
CA ALA A 121 -25.91 15.87 -17.47
C ALA A 121 -27.31 16.10 -16.89
N ARG A 122 -28.07 17.05 -17.43
CA ARG A 122 -29.44 17.32 -16.97
C ARG A 122 -30.35 16.11 -17.13
N GLU A 123 -30.31 15.48 -18.32
CA GLU A 123 -31.06 14.25 -18.59
C GLU A 123 -30.76 13.17 -17.52
N LYS A 124 -29.48 12.90 -17.25
CA LYS A 124 -29.07 11.91 -16.27
C LYS A 124 -29.49 12.27 -14.84
N MET A 125 -29.35 13.53 -14.47
CA MET A 125 -29.74 14.01 -13.14
C MET A 125 -31.25 13.92 -12.94
N LEU A 126 -32.06 14.29 -13.95
CA LEU A 126 -33.52 14.17 -13.94
C LEU A 126 -33.97 12.71 -13.94
N GLU A 127 -33.30 11.84 -14.67
CA GLU A 127 -33.54 10.39 -14.65
C GLU A 127 -33.42 9.82 -13.22
N VAL A 128 -32.27 10.08 -12.56
CA VAL A 128 -32.02 9.62 -11.20
C VAL A 128 -33.01 10.22 -10.19
N ALA A 129 -33.30 11.51 -10.33
CA ALA A 129 -34.23 12.21 -9.45
C ALA A 129 -35.67 11.71 -9.64
N SER A 130 -36.11 11.45 -10.88
CA SER A 130 -37.42 10.89 -11.20
C SER A 130 -37.56 9.47 -10.65
N ALA A 131 -36.53 8.64 -10.77
CA ALA A 131 -36.53 7.29 -10.23
C ALA A 131 -36.65 7.28 -8.69
N LEU A 132 -35.98 8.20 -8.02
CA LEU A 132 -36.01 8.29 -6.54
C LEU A 132 -37.31 8.89 -6.01
N SER A 133 -37.90 9.89 -6.72
CA SER A 133 -39.15 10.52 -6.31
C SER A 133 -40.40 9.69 -6.67
N GLY A 134 -40.23 8.75 -7.60
CA GLY A 134 -41.39 7.93 -8.10
C GLY A 134 -42.28 8.65 -9.10
N GLU A 135 -41.89 9.84 -9.58
CA GLU A 135 -42.62 10.63 -10.59
C GLU A 135 -41.68 11.17 -11.66
N LYS A 136 -42.17 11.33 -12.86
CA LYS A 136 -41.41 11.97 -13.95
C LYS A 136 -41.34 13.48 -13.75
N LEU A 137 -40.13 13.97 -13.51
CA LEU A 137 -39.87 15.39 -13.33
C LEU A 137 -39.83 16.10 -14.68
N PRO A 138 -40.36 17.34 -14.80
CA PRO A 138 -40.28 18.14 -16.01
C PRO A 138 -38.87 18.55 -16.38
N ASP A 139 -38.59 18.73 -17.65
CA ASP A 139 -37.26 19.13 -18.18
C ASP A 139 -36.80 20.53 -17.71
N ASP A 140 -37.75 21.40 -17.35
CA ASP A 140 -37.54 22.75 -16.83
C ASP A 140 -37.35 22.78 -15.29
N THR A 141 -37.28 21.63 -14.65
CA THR A 141 -37.01 21.51 -13.20
C THR A 141 -35.69 22.19 -12.87
N LEU A 142 -35.68 23.01 -11.82
CA LEU A 142 -34.47 23.66 -11.32
C LEU A 142 -33.55 22.62 -10.69
N LEU A 143 -32.33 22.48 -11.22
CA LEU A 143 -31.32 21.57 -10.66
C LEU A 143 -30.29 22.38 -9.87
N MET A 144 -30.18 22.08 -8.57
CA MET A 144 -29.23 22.75 -7.70
C MET A 144 -28.41 21.76 -6.91
N ALA A 145 -27.22 22.15 -6.46
CA ALA A 145 -26.37 21.30 -5.65
C ALA A 145 -25.51 22.06 -4.64
N THR A 146 -25.14 21.35 -3.60
CA THR A 146 -23.93 21.62 -2.80
C THR A 146 -22.97 20.45 -2.91
N SER A 147 -21.67 20.74 -2.84
CA SER A 147 -20.62 19.72 -2.94
C SER A 147 -19.48 20.01 -1.98
N GLY A 148 -18.77 18.97 -1.56
CA GLY A 148 -17.59 19.10 -0.71
C GLY A 148 -17.41 17.94 0.25
N ARG A 149 -16.50 18.09 1.21
CA ARG A 149 -16.26 17.11 2.25
C ARG A 149 -17.43 17.09 3.25
N TYR A 150 -17.63 15.94 3.88
CA TYR A 150 -18.65 15.78 4.93
C TYR A 150 -18.26 16.55 6.21
N GLU A 151 -18.24 17.87 6.11
CA GLU A 151 -18.03 18.81 7.22
C GLU A 151 -19.35 19.54 7.50
N TYR A 152 -20.27 18.83 8.18
CA TYR A 152 -21.68 19.14 8.26
C TYR A 152 -22.00 20.59 8.60
N LYS A 153 -21.36 21.15 9.62
CA LYS A 153 -21.53 22.55 10.06
C LYS A 153 -20.63 23.52 9.25
N ASN A 154 -19.35 23.17 9.08
CA ASN A 154 -18.41 24.08 8.43
C ASN A 154 -18.79 24.38 6.97
N LYS A 155 -19.33 23.40 6.27
CA LYS A 155 -19.82 23.57 4.88
C LYS A 155 -21.25 24.13 4.82
N GLY A 156 -21.95 24.29 5.96
CA GLY A 156 -23.32 24.80 6.04
C GLY A 156 -24.32 23.86 5.40
N ILE A 157 -24.07 22.56 5.41
CA ILE A 157 -24.96 21.53 4.83
C ILE A 157 -26.30 21.56 5.55
N ASP A 158 -26.30 21.72 6.85
CA ASP A 158 -27.48 21.88 7.68
C ASP A 158 -28.31 23.11 7.27
N LEU A 159 -27.68 24.26 7.06
CA LEU A 159 -28.40 25.49 6.69
C LEU A 159 -28.96 25.40 5.27
N PHE A 160 -28.28 24.72 4.36
CA PHE A 160 -28.81 24.45 3.05
C PHE A 160 -30.08 23.59 3.12
N ILE A 161 -30.07 22.49 3.89
CA ILE A 161 -31.24 21.62 4.08
C ILE A 161 -32.40 22.39 4.75
N ASP A 162 -32.11 23.24 5.74
CA ASP A 162 -33.12 24.07 6.38
C ASP A 162 -33.79 25.05 5.40
N ALA A 163 -32.97 25.69 4.55
CA ALA A 163 -33.47 26.56 3.50
C ALA A 163 -34.36 25.84 2.48
N LEU A 164 -33.98 24.57 2.13
CA LEU A 164 -34.84 23.74 1.28
C LEU A 164 -36.18 23.40 1.96
N GLY A 165 -36.18 23.17 3.27
CA GLY A 165 -37.40 22.97 4.06
C GLY A 165 -38.27 24.22 4.10
N GLU A 166 -37.69 25.42 4.25
CA GLU A 166 -38.45 26.67 4.15
C GLU A 166 -39.06 26.86 2.77
N LEU A 167 -38.28 26.65 1.73
CA LEU A 167 -38.72 26.77 0.35
C LEU A 167 -39.87 25.79 0.02
N ASN A 168 -39.77 24.55 0.49
CA ASN A 168 -40.82 23.52 0.28
C ASN A 168 -42.14 23.89 0.94
N ARG A 169 -42.07 24.61 2.06
CA ARG A 169 -43.28 25.12 2.77
C ARG A 169 -43.85 26.40 2.21
N ASP A 170 -43.09 27.19 1.42
CA ASP A 170 -43.54 28.46 0.88
C ASP A 170 -44.45 28.24 -0.33
N LYS A 171 -45.74 28.54 -0.16
CA LYS A 171 -46.76 28.41 -1.18
C LYS A 171 -46.53 29.34 -2.38
N LYS A 172 -45.67 30.33 -2.30
CA LYS A 172 -45.33 31.25 -3.42
C LYS A 172 -44.33 30.61 -4.39
N CYS A 173 -43.58 29.60 -3.98
CA CYS A 173 -42.73 28.85 -4.85
C CYS A 173 -43.57 27.81 -5.64
N THR A 174 -43.70 28.03 -6.95
CA THR A 174 -44.53 27.16 -7.82
C THR A 174 -43.62 26.27 -8.72
N ALA A 175 -42.33 26.49 -8.75
CA ALA A 175 -41.42 25.74 -9.58
C ALA A 175 -40.99 24.42 -8.88
N ASN A 176 -40.79 23.37 -9.67
CA ASN A 176 -40.20 22.14 -9.22
C ASN A 176 -38.67 22.32 -9.13
N ALA A 177 -38.07 21.83 -8.05
CA ALA A 177 -36.64 21.91 -7.80
C ALA A 177 -36.07 20.60 -7.28
N VAL A 178 -34.86 20.26 -7.71
CA VAL A 178 -34.09 19.11 -7.18
C VAL A 178 -32.78 19.62 -6.61
N ALA A 179 -32.54 19.31 -5.38
CA ALA A 179 -31.29 19.63 -4.66
C ALA A 179 -30.42 18.38 -4.49
N PHE A 180 -29.25 18.39 -5.05
CA PHE A 180 -28.27 17.33 -4.93
C PHE A 180 -27.25 17.67 -3.82
N LEU A 181 -27.11 16.77 -2.86
CA LEU A 181 -26.06 16.82 -1.85
C LEU A 181 -24.93 15.92 -2.28
N LEU A 182 -23.95 16.48 -3.01
CA LEU A 182 -22.80 15.75 -3.56
C LEU A 182 -21.69 15.66 -2.51
N ILE A 183 -21.94 14.90 -1.46
CA ILE A 183 -21.10 14.82 -0.24
C ILE A 183 -20.64 13.38 -0.03
N PRO A 184 -19.39 13.04 -0.34
CA PRO A 184 -18.88 11.69 -0.13
C PRO A 184 -18.99 11.25 1.32
N ALA A 185 -19.56 10.06 1.53
CA ALA A 185 -19.74 9.44 2.85
C ALA A 185 -19.43 7.95 2.79
N HIS A 186 -19.43 7.29 3.95
CA HIS A 186 -19.11 5.87 4.03
C HIS A 186 -20.28 5.03 3.46
N HIS A 187 -20.11 4.52 2.25
CA HIS A 187 -21.09 3.70 1.55
C HIS A 187 -20.47 2.38 1.04
N TYR A 188 -21.30 1.39 0.75
CA TYR A 188 -20.89 0.07 0.23
C TYR A 188 -21.40 -0.21 -1.19
N GLY A 189 -21.67 0.83 -1.96
CA GLY A 189 -22.01 0.76 -3.39
C GLY A 189 -23.38 1.32 -3.73
N PRO A 190 -23.70 1.39 -5.04
CA PRO A 190 -24.96 1.90 -5.55
C PRO A 190 -26.15 1.02 -5.11
N ARG A 191 -27.30 1.63 -5.04
CA ARG A 191 -28.55 0.93 -4.69
C ARG A 191 -29.10 0.15 -5.88
N ARG A 192 -29.20 -1.17 -5.73
CA ARG A 192 -29.71 -2.06 -6.78
C ARG A 192 -31.17 -1.77 -7.15
N ASP A 193 -32.03 -1.50 -6.19
CA ASP A 193 -33.44 -1.15 -6.39
C ASP A 193 -33.58 0.14 -7.20
N LEU A 194 -32.71 1.13 -6.97
CA LEU A 194 -32.68 2.33 -7.77
C LEU A 194 -32.24 2.05 -9.22
N LEU A 195 -31.18 1.29 -9.43
CA LEU A 195 -30.68 0.94 -10.76
C LEU A 195 -31.73 0.17 -11.57
N GLU A 196 -32.41 -0.81 -10.96
CA GLU A 196 -33.51 -1.55 -11.60
C GLU A 196 -34.70 -0.64 -11.94
N THR A 197 -34.95 0.38 -11.13
CA THR A 197 -36.02 1.37 -11.38
C THR A 197 -35.65 2.29 -12.54
N ILE A 198 -34.40 2.70 -12.62
CA ILE A 198 -33.88 3.49 -13.76
C ILE A 198 -33.98 2.68 -15.06
N GLU A 199 -33.54 1.43 -15.07
CA GLU A 199 -33.60 0.55 -16.25
C GLU A 199 -35.04 0.29 -16.73
N LYS A 200 -36.01 0.28 -15.83
CA LYS A 200 -37.45 0.10 -16.15
C LYS A 200 -38.14 1.41 -16.53
N GLY A 201 -37.45 2.54 -16.54
CA GLY A 201 -38.00 3.85 -16.90
C GLY A 201 -38.84 4.50 -15.81
N GLY A 202 -38.66 4.14 -14.55
CA GLY A 202 -39.35 4.76 -13.40
C GLY A 202 -40.64 4.04 -12.96
N GLY A 203 -41.41 4.68 -12.10
CA GLY A 203 -42.78 4.21 -11.71
C GLY A 203 -42.85 3.25 -10.53
N VAL A 204 -41.72 3.04 -9.83
CA VAL A 204 -41.67 2.21 -8.60
C VAL A 204 -41.49 3.13 -7.40
N ASP A 205 -42.27 2.94 -6.36
CA ASP A 205 -42.13 3.66 -5.09
C ASP A 205 -41.00 3.03 -4.28
N LEU A 206 -39.87 3.73 -4.19
CA LEU A 206 -38.67 3.24 -3.50
C LEU A 206 -38.74 3.53 -1.99
N PRO A 207 -38.25 2.60 -1.11
CA PRO A 207 -38.34 2.76 0.33
C PRO A 207 -37.45 3.90 0.88
N GLN A 208 -36.37 4.24 0.18
CA GLN A 208 -35.49 5.37 0.53
C GLN A 208 -35.40 6.31 -0.68
N LYS A 209 -36.12 7.42 -0.61
CA LYS A 209 -36.25 8.39 -1.72
C LYS A 209 -35.11 9.41 -1.81
N HIS A 210 -34.17 9.37 -0.88
CA HIS A 210 -33.11 10.39 -0.79
C HIS A 210 -31.71 9.89 -1.17
N LEU A 211 -31.47 8.58 -1.12
CA LEU A 211 -30.13 8.03 -1.27
C LEU A 211 -29.90 7.37 -2.63
N THR A 212 -28.75 7.67 -3.22
CA THR A 212 -28.28 6.98 -4.45
C THR A 212 -27.47 5.73 -4.13
N HIS A 213 -26.76 5.70 -3.00
CA HIS A 213 -25.89 4.61 -2.58
C HIS A 213 -26.24 4.16 -1.17
N ASN A 214 -25.91 2.91 -0.85
CA ASN A 214 -26.19 2.35 0.48
C ASN A 214 -25.16 2.82 1.51
N LEU A 215 -25.57 3.58 2.51
CA LEU A 215 -24.72 4.02 3.61
C LEU A 215 -24.55 2.90 4.65
N HIS A 216 -23.34 2.81 5.25
CA HIS A 216 -23.08 1.88 6.36
C HIS A 216 -23.90 2.20 7.61
N TYR A 217 -24.22 3.47 7.87
CA TYR A 217 -24.88 3.96 9.09
C TYR A 217 -25.99 4.96 8.76
N ALA A 218 -26.89 4.62 7.85
CA ALA A 218 -27.93 5.52 7.38
C ALA A 218 -28.84 6.05 8.52
N GLU A 219 -29.12 5.25 9.54
CA GLU A 219 -29.99 5.63 10.69
C GLU A 219 -29.37 6.74 11.55
N HIS A 220 -28.06 6.90 11.53
CA HIS A 220 -27.34 7.90 12.33
C HIS A 220 -26.75 9.03 11.47
N ASP A 221 -27.04 9.03 10.18
CA ASP A 221 -26.52 10.05 9.27
C ASP A 221 -27.17 11.42 9.51
N GLN A 222 -26.34 12.44 9.73
CA GLN A 222 -26.78 13.80 10.06
C GLN A 222 -27.56 14.45 8.90
N ILE A 223 -27.18 14.20 7.65
CA ILE A 223 -27.84 14.74 6.47
C ILE A 223 -29.25 14.15 6.36
N LEU A 224 -29.39 12.82 6.42
CA LEU A 224 -30.70 12.14 6.34
C LEU A 224 -31.63 12.56 7.47
N ASN A 225 -31.09 12.64 8.68
CA ASN A 225 -31.86 13.08 9.86
C ASN A 225 -32.34 14.53 9.69
N ARG A 226 -31.51 15.41 9.12
CA ARG A 226 -31.90 16.80 8.89
C ARG A 226 -32.95 16.93 7.78
N ILE A 227 -32.83 16.18 6.69
CA ILE A 227 -33.82 16.10 5.61
C ILE A 227 -35.19 15.69 6.20
N SER A 228 -35.21 14.62 6.98
CA SER A 228 -36.44 14.12 7.63
C SER A 228 -37.01 15.14 8.60
N SER A 229 -36.20 15.77 9.43
CA SER A 229 -36.67 16.80 10.39
C SER A 229 -37.26 18.04 9.76
N ASN A 230 -36.88 18.33 8.52
CA ASN A 230 -37.46 19.43 7.74
C ASN A 230 -38.71 19.04 6.94
N GLY A 231 -39.15 17.80 7.01
CA GLY A 231 -40.33 17.30 6.33
C GLY A 231 -40.15 17.20 4.82
N LEU A 232 -38.92 17.04 4.34
CA LEU A 232 -38.60 16.83 2.94
C LEU A 232 -38.67 15.34 2.67
N ASN A 233 -39.77 14.84 2.10
CA ASN A 233 -40.04 13.41 1.94
C ASN A 233 -39.93 12.90 0.52
N ASN A 234 -39.64 13.77 -0.44
CA ASN A 234 -39.64 13.49 -1.87
C ASN A 234 -40.93 12.86 -2.38
N THR A 235 -42.06 13.27 -1.81
CA THR A 235 -43.39 12.86 -2.27
C THR A 235 -43.83 13.72 -3.44
N PRO A 236 -44.88 13.32 -4.23
CA PRO A 236 -45.34 14.16 -5.34
C PRO A 236 -45.85 15.55 -4.92
N GLU A 237 -46.25 15.71 -3.63
CA GLU A 237 -46.66 16.97 -3.04
C GLU A 237 -45.51 17.91 -2.73
N ASP A 238 -44.28 17.37 -2.53
CA ASP A 238 -43.08 18.17 -2.29
C ASP A 238 -42.59 18.82 -3.56
N ARG A 239 -42.45 20.14 -3.57
CA ARG A 239 -41.91 20.88 -4.71
C ARG A 239 -40.41 20.85 -4.78
N VAL A 240 -39.79 20.60 -3.65
CA VAL A 240 -38.34 20.45 -3.53
C VAL A 240 -37.99 19.00 -3.24
N LYS A 241 -37.31 18.34 -4.18
CA LYS A 241 -36.78 17.00 -3.99
C LYS A 241 -35.32 17.12 -3.52
N VAL A 242 -34.93 16.29 -2.58
CA VAL A 242 -33.56 16.29 -2.05
C VAL A 242 -32.90 14.93 -2.26
N ILE A 243 -31.78 14.91 -2.92
CA ILE A 243 -31.06 13.69 -3.26
C ILE A 243 -29.65 13.75 -2.65
N PHE A 244 -29.34 12.81 -1.79
CA PHE A 244 -28.02 12.65 -1.21
C PHE A 244 -27.21 11.64 -2.02
N VAL A 245 -26.06 12.10 -2.56
CA VAL A 245 -25.10 11.34 -3.35
C VAL A 245 -23.84 11.14 -2.51
N PRO A 246 -23.73 10.06 -1.75
CA PRO A 246 -22.62 9.84 -0.82
C PRO A 246 -21.37 9.23 -1.49
N SER A 247 -21.22 9.39 -2.79
CA SER A 247 -20.12 8.85 -3.56
C SER A 247 -19.30 9.95 -4.23
N TYR A 248 -18.02 9.68 -4.47
CA TYR A 248 -17.19 10.51 -5.34
C TYR A 248 -17.65 10.34 -6.79
N LEU A 249 -17.95 11.43 -7.47
CA LEU A 249 -18.28 11.46 -8.89
C LEU A 249 -17.00 11.43 -9.73
N ASN A 250 -16.47 10.25 -9.95
CA ASN A 250 -15.24 10.00 -10.72
C ASN A 250 -15.48 9.37 -12.10
N GLY A 251 -16.73 9.25 -12.50
CA GLY A 251 -17.16 8.61 -13.77
C GLY A 251 -17.48 7.12 -13.64
N ASN A 252 -17.37 6.54 -12.44
CA ASN A 252 -17.62 5.11 -12.17
C ASN A 252 -18.31 4.91 -10.82
N ASP A 253 -19.23 5.80 -10.46
CA ASP A 253 -19.98 5.71 -9.21
C ASP A 253 -21.12 4.67 -9.27
N GLY A 254 -21.45 4.21 -10.47
CA GLY A 254 -22.47 3.19 -10.73
C GLY A 254 -23.92 3.69 -10.69
N VAL A 255 -24.14 5.01 -10.59
CA VAL A 255 -25.47 5.65 -10.67
C VAL A 255 -25.49 6.73 -11.73
N PHE A 256 -24.61 7.72 -11.62
CA PHE A 256 -24.48 8.78 -12.60
C PHE A 256 -23.48 8.40 -13.70
N ASP A 257 -22.39 7.77 -13.34
CA ASP A 257 -21.24 7.45 -14.19
C ASP A 257 -20.70 8.68 -14.95
N LEU A 258 -20.83 9.83 -14.30
CA LEU A 258 -20.35 11.13 -14.74
C LEU A 258 -19.29 11.66 -13.76
N THR A 259 -18.30 12.35 -14.29
CA THR A 259 -17.36 13.07 -13.41
C THR A 259 -18.03 14.27 -12.75
N TYR A 260 -17.48 14.74 -11.64
CA TYR A 260 -17.98 15.91 -10.92
C TYR A 260 -18.24 17.11 -11.85
N TYR A 261 -17.29 17.44 -12.72
CA TYR A 261 -17.46 18.55 -13.67
C TYR A 261 -18.52 18.29 -14.74
N ASN A 262 -18.73 17.04 -15.12
CA ASN A 262 -19.82 16.68 -16.03
C ASN A 262 -21.19 16.74 -15.37
N VAL A 263 -21.29 16.60 -14.05
CA VAL A 263 -22.54 16.84 -13.30
C VAL A 263 -22.72 18.34 -13.07
N LEU A 264 -21.65 19.06 -12.68
CA LEU A 264 -21.66 20.48 -12.39
C LEU A 264 -22.22 21.31 -13.56
N ILE A 265 -21.81 21.01 -14.77
CA ILE A 265 -22.28 21.74 -16.00
C ILE A 265 -23.80 21.66 -16.19
N GLY A 266 -24.47 20.60 -15.65
CA GLY A 266 -25.91 20.39 -15.73
C GLY A 266 -26.75 21.23 -14.78
N LEU A 267 -26.12 21.82 -13.75
CA LEU A 267 -26.80 22.58 -12.71
C LEU A 267 -27.25 23.97 -13.15
N ASP A 268 -28.25 24.48 -12.47
CA ASP A 268 -28.75 25.86 -12.64
C ASP A 268 -28.27 26.77 -11.51
N LEU A 269 -27.99 26.20 -10.33
CA LEU A 269 -27.55 26.93 -9.16
C LEU A 269 -26.69 26.03 -8.28
N THR A 270 -25.61 26.56 -7.70
CA THR A 270 -24.83 25.91 -6.66
C THR A 270 -24.83 26.72 -5.38
N LEU A 271 -24.80 26.03 -4.23
CA LEU A 271 -24.92 26.67 -2.93
C LEU A 271 -23.84 26.17 -1.99
N PHE A 272 -23.00 27.06 -1.49
CA PHE A 272 -21.87 26.77 -0.62
C PHE A 272 -21.92 27.70 0.61
N PRO A 273 -22.90 27.51 1.50
CA PRO A 273 -23.08 28.39 2.66
C PRO A 273 -22.10 28.05 3.79
N SER A 274 -20.80 28.02 3.48
CA SER A 274 -19.76 27.63 4.41
C SER A 274 -19.58 28.65 5.54
N TYR A 275 -19.35 28.12 6.76
CA TYR A 275 -18.92 28.87 7.93
C TYR A 275 -17.41 29.03 7.98
N TYR A 276 -16.67 27.98 7.62
CA TYR A 276 -15.21 27.98 7.60
C TYR A 276 -14.70 27.49 6.25
N GLU A 277 -14.27 28.43 5.42
CA GLU A 277 -13.70 28.13 4.10
C GLU A 277 -12.60 29.16 3.76
N PRO A 278 -11.34 28.84 4.02
CA PRO A 278 -10.22 29.78 3.84
C PRO A 278 -10.15 30.40 2.44
N TRP A 279 -10.46 29.62 1.41
CA TRP A 279 -10.61 30.12 0.05
C TRP A 279 -11.98 29.75 -0.52
N GLY A 280 -12.16 28.57 -1.10
CA GLY A 280 -13.40 28.11 -1.69
C GLY A 280 -13.27 27.91 -3.19
N TYR A 281 -12.72 26.77 -3.60
CA TYR A 281 -12.64 26.38 -4.99
C TYR A 281 -14.02 26.02 -5.58
N THR A 282 -14.88 25.38 -4.82
CA THR A 282 -16.19 24.92 -5.32
C THR A 282 -17.09 26.05 -5.83
N PRO A 283 -17.21 27.23 -5.19
CA PRO A 283 -17.85 28.39 -5.80
C PRO A 283 -17.17 28.85 -7.09
N LEU A 284 -15.86 28.92 -7.11
CA LEU A 284 -15.08 29.38 -8.25
C LEU A 284 -15.23 28.41 -9.45
N GLU A 285 -15.16 27.11 -9.22
CA GLU A 285 -15.40 26.08 -10.23
C GLU A 285 -16.80 26.19 -10.84
N SER A 286 -17.81 26.39 -10.00
CA SER A 286 -19.19 26.58 -10.45
C SER A 286 -19.34 27.79 -11.38
N LEU A 287 -18.73 28.91 -10.99
CA LEU A 287 -18.74 30.12 -11.80
C LEU A 287 -18.01 29.91 -13.14
N ALA A 288 -16.92 29.16 -13.16
CA ALA A 288 -16.19 28.83 -14.38
C ALA A 288 -17.03 28.02 -15.36
N PHE A 289 -17.88 27.12 -14.85
CA PHE A 289 -18.88 26.38 -15.65
C PHE A 289 -20.16 27.17 -15.92
N SER A 290 -20.13 28.47 -15.73
CA SER A 290 -21.29 29.38 -15.94
C SER A 290 -22.50 28.98 -15.10
N VAL A 291 -22.27 28.43 -13.89
CA VAL A 291 -23.33 28.10 -12.95
C VAL A 291 -23.40 29.16 -11.87
N PRO A 292 -24.54 29.91 -11.78
CA PRO A 292 -24.75 30.87 -10.71
C PRO A 292 -24.56 30.22 -9.34
N THR A 293 -23.98 30.97 -8.38
CA THR A 293 -23.50 30.43 -7.14
C THR A 293 -23.91 31.28 -5.95
N VAL A 294 -24.33 30.62 -4.86
CA VAL A 294 -24.53 31.27 -3.56
C VAL A 294 -23.42 30.85 -2.61
N THR A 295 -22.75 31.80 -1.97
CA THR A 295 -21.73 31.57 -0.98
C THR A 295 -21.89 32.58 0.20
N THR A 296 -20.98 32.59 1.16
CA THR A 296 -21.05 33.47 2.31
C THR A 296 -19.84 34.42 2.41
N SER A 297 -19.98 35.44 3.25
CA SER A 297 -18.87 36.34 3.58
C SER A 297 -17.77 35.70 4.43
N LEU A 298 -18.00 34.50 4.99
CA LEU A 298 -17.00 33.68 5.69
C LEU A 298 -16.30 32.67 4.78
N THR A 299 -16.41 32.84 3.47
CA THR A 299 -15.55 32.16 2.49
C THR A 299 -14.55 33.17 1.94
N GLY A 300 -13.28 32.76 1.89
CA GLY A 300 -12.22 33.67 1.37
C GLY A 300 -12.52 34.16 -0.04
N PHE A 301 -13.01 33.27 -0.93
CA PHE A 301 -13.39 33.62 -2.29
C PHE A 301 -14.60 34.58 -2.34
N GLY A 302 -15.65 34.33 -1.54
CA GLY A 302 -16.81 35.20 -1.49
C GLY A 302 -16.46 36.62 -1.03
N LEU A 303 -15.66 36.72 0.02
CA LEU A 303 -15.15 38.01 0.52
C LEU A 303 -14.29 38.71 -0.53
N TRP A 304 -13.38 37.95 -1.20
CA TRP A 304 -12.49 38.46 -2.23
C TRP A 304 -13.25 38.99 -3.44
N VAL A 305 -14.30 38.30 -3.90
CA VAL A 305 -15.13 38.76 -5.03
C VAL A 305 -15.81 40.08 -4.68
N ASN A 306 -16.37 40.20 -3.47
CA ASN A 306 -16.98 41.46 -3.03
C ASN A 306 -15.98 42.63 -3.04
N ASN A 307 -14.71 42.37 -2.72
CA ASN A 307 -13.67 43.40 -2.65
C ASN A 307 -13.10 43.76 -4.05
N GLU A 308 -12.86 42.77 -4.90
CA GLU A 308 -12.09 42.91 -6.14
C GLU A 308 -12.95 43.11 -7.38
N TYR A 309 -14.14 42.51 -7.45
CA TYR A 309 -15.01 42.65 -8.61
C TYR A 309 -15.81 43.95 -8.55
N LYS A 310 -15.41 44.93 -9.37
CA LYS A 310 -15.95 46.29 -9.33
C LYS A 310 -17.22 46.54 -10.16
N LYS A 311 -17.74 45.53 -10.84
CA LYS A 311 -18.98 45.57 -11.60
C LYS A 311 -20.16 45.05 -10.78
N ALA A 312 -21.37 45.16 -11.31
CA ALA A 312 -22.54 44.53 -10.70
C ALA A 312 -22.32 43.01 -10.59
N LEU A 313 -22.66 42.47 -9.44
CA LEU A 313 -22.53 41.02 -9.16
C LEU A 313 -23.72 40.28 -9.79
N HIS A 314 -23.52 39.78 -11.01
CA HIS A 314 -24.43 38.84 -11.66
C HIS A 314 -23.84 37.42 -11.56
N GLY A 315 -24.66 36.42 -11.24
CA GLY A 315 -24.25 35.04 -11.17
C GLY A 315 -23.56 34.60 -9.84
N ILE A 316 -23.36 35.52 -8.90
CA ILE A 316 -22.95 35.19 -7.54
C ILE A 316 -23.77 35.95 -6.49
N THR A 317 -24.16 35.28 -5.43
CA THR A 317 -24.76 35.89 -4.24
C THR A 317 -23.88 35.58 -3.05
N VAL A 318 -23.36 36.63 -2.39
CA VAL A 318 -22.54 36.47 -1.16
C VAL A 318 -23.41 36.89 0.02
N ILE A 319 -23.86 35.91 0.80
CA ILE A 319 -24.70 36.13 1.98
C ILE A 319 -23.82 36.54 3.17
N PRO A 320 -24.15 37.63 3.87
CA PRO A 320 -23.46 37.96 5.11
C PRO A 320 -23.64 36.84 6.14
N ARG A 321 -22.52 36.34 6.69
CA ARG A 321 -22.53 35.29 7.69
C ARG A 321 -21.63 35.69 8.86
N ASP A 322 -22.08 35.37 10.09
CA ASP A 322 -21.32 35.46 11.32
C ASP A 322 -21.56 34.20 12.18
N ASP A 323 -21.07 34.20 13.42
CA ASP A 323 -21.16 33.06 14.32
C ASP A 323 -22.59 32.75 14.80
N PHE A 324 -23.55 33.66 14.65
CA PHE A 324 -24.86 33.60 15.31
C PHE A 324 -26.07 33.86 14.41
N ASN A 325 -25.85 34.16 13.14
CA ASN A 325 -26.91 34.53 12.20
C ASN A 325 -27.42 33.40 11.30
N ASP A 326 -27.37 32.18 11.74
CA ASP A 326 -27.80 30.99 10.95
C ASP A 326 -29.20 31.15 10.35
N SER A 327 -30.17 31.72 11.07
CA SER A 327 -31.53 31.93 10.58
C SER A 327 -31.61 32.94 9.43
N GLU A 328 -30.80 33.98 9.48
CA GLU A 328 -30.73 34.99 8.41
C GLU A 328 -30.07 34.38 7.17
N VAL A 329 -29.04 33.55 7.36
CA VAL A 329 -28.37 32.81 6.26
C VAL A 329 -29.37 31.85 5.60
N VAL A 330 -30.16 31.09 6.35
CA VAL A 330 -31.22 30.20 5.85
C VAL A 330 -32.21 30.98 4.99
N THR A 331 -32.70 32.10 5.51
CA THR A 331 -33.64 32.99 4.78
C THR A 331 -32.97 33.56 3.51
N GLY A 332 -31.70 33.96 3.58
CA GLY A 332 -30.94 34.44 2.43
C GLY A 332 -30.77 33.38 1.34
N ILE A 333 -30.51 32.13 1.73
CA ILE A 333 -30.41 31.00 0.79
C ILE A 333 -31.79 30.74 0.15
N SER A 334 -32.85 30.65 0.95
CA SER A 334 -34.22 30.44 0.48
C SER A 334 -34.63 31.51 -0.53
N GLN A 335 -34.29 32.78 -0.25
CA GLN A 335 -34.59 33.89 -1.16
C GLN A 335 -33.78 33.84 -2.46
N ALA A 336 -32.50 33.43 -2.40
CA ALA A 336 -31.66 33.26 -3.59
C ALA A 336 -32.21 32.16 -4.51
N ILE A 337 -32.59 31.03 -3.92
CA ILE A 337 -33.24 29.94 -4.68
C ILE A 337 -34.57 30.39 -5.26
N PHE A 338 -35.40 31.08 -4.49
CA PHE A 338 -36.70 31.60 -4.93
C PHE A 338 -36.54 32.57 -6.09
N ASN A 339 -35.54 33.46 -6.04
CA ASN A 339 -35.23 34.37 -7.12
C ASN A 339 -34.84 33.60 -8.40
N CYS A 340 -33.98 32.60 -8.28
CA CYS A 340 -33.59 31.75 -9.39
C CYS A 340 -34.77 31.01 -10.02
N CYS A 341 -35.71 30.51 -9.21
CA CYS A 341 -36.96 29.89 -9.70
C CYS A 341 -37.83 30.82 -10.55
N ARG A 342 -37.75 32.12 -10.34
CA ARG A 342 -38.56 33.14 -11.07
C ARG A 342 -37.89 33.71 -12.29
N GLN A 343 -36.58 33.55 -12.40
CA GLN A 343 -35.83 34.06 -13.55
C GLN A 343 -36.13 33.23 -14.78
N LYS A 344 -36.39 33.91 -15.90
CA LYS A 344 -36.61 33.30 -17.23
C LYS A 344 -35.85 34.05 -18.33
N GLY A 345 -35.38 33.33 -19.30
CA GLY A 345 -34.77 33.86 -20.52
C GLY A 345 -33.53 34.71 -20.29
N GLU A 346 -33.60 35.99 -20.65
CA GLU A 346 -32.46 36.93 -20.66
C GLU A 346 -31.78 37.07 -19.30
N GLN A 347 -32.51 37.07 -18.19
CA GLN A 347 -31.96 37.24 -16.84
C GLN A 347 -31.17 36.02 -16.36
N ASN A 348 -31.60 34.83 -16.75
CA ASN A 348 -30.81 33.59 -16.47
C ASN A 348 -29.52 33.59 -17.29
N GLN A 349 -29.56 34.08 -18.53
CA GLN A 349 -28.37 34.18 -19.37
C GLN A 349 -27.38 35.23 -18.81
N GLU A 350 -27.87 36.38 -18.36
CA GLU A 350 -27.04 37.43 -17.73
C GLU A 350 -26.32 36.92 -16.48
N ASP A 351 -26.99 36.14 -15.61
CA ASP A 351 -26.37 35.55 -14.43
C ASP A 351 -25.32 34.50 -14.80
N ARG A 352 -25.54 33.72 -15.84
CA ARG A 352 -24.55 32.72 -16.32
C ARG A 352 -23.33 33.38 -16.95
N GLU A 353 -23.53 34.45 -17.73
CA GLU A 353 -22.44 35.24 -18.30
C GLU A 353 -21.67 36.00 -17.22
N GLY A 354 -22.37 36.52 -16.22
CA GLY A 354 -21.78 37.13 -15.02
C GLY A 354 -20.95 36.16 -14.22
N ALA A 355 -21.46 34.95 -13.96
CA ALA A 355 -20.73 33.88 -13.31
C ALA A 355 -19.40 33.58 -14.01
N HIS A 356 -19.43 33.38 -15.32
CA HIS A 356 -18.22 33.15 -16.12
C HIS A 356 -17.26 34.34 -16.05
N ALA A 357 -17.75 35.58 -16.15
CA ALA A 357 -16.92 36.77 -16.09
C ALA A 357 -16.19 36.94 -14.76
N ILE A 358 -16.83 36.55 -13.63
CA ILE A 358 -16.22 36.57 -12.31
C ILE A 358 -15.10 35.51 -12.20
N SER A 359 -15.31 34.32 -12.74
CA SER A 359 -14.25 33.29 -12.71
C SER A 359 -12.98 33.70 -13.44
N ARG A 360 -13.09 34.51 -14.49
CA ARG A 360 -11.97 34.99 -15.31
C ARG A 360 -10.96 35.86 -14.54
N ILE A 361 -11.39 36.59 -13.52
CA ILE A 361 -10.46 37.40 -12.72
C ILE A 361 -9.63 36.58 -11.76
N ALA A 362 -10.07 35.35 -11.46
CA ALA A 362 -9.38 34.42 -10.59
C ALA A 362 -8.44 33.45 -11.33
N LEU A 363 -8.21 33.63 -12.63
CA LEU A 363 -7.27 32.80 -13.39
C LEU A 363 -5.83 33.04 -12.96
N TRP A 364 -5.00 32.00 -13.03
CA TRP A 364 -3.59 32.06 -12.70
C TRP A 364 -2.83 33.16 -13.42
N ASN A 365 -3.11 33.42 -14.69
CA ASN A 365 -2.47 34.50 -15.43
C ASN A 365 -2.72 35.90 -14.86
N SER A 366 -3.80 36.10 -14.09
CA SER A 366 -4.10 37.29 -13.36
C SER A 366 -3.48 37.31 -11.96
N LEU A 367 -3.58 36.20 -11.23
CA LEU A 367 -3.21 36.12 -9.81
C LEU A 367 -1.73 35.81 -9.56
N ILE A 368 -1.01 35.25 -10.52
CA ILE A 368 0.43 34.97 -10.40
C ILE A 368 1.27 36.19 -10.04
N LYS A 369 0.80 37.36 -10.38
CA LYS A 369 1.48 38.62 -10.03
C LYS A 369 1.62 38.85 -8.53
N ASN A 370 0.71 38.30 -7.73
CA ASN A 370 0.80 38.40 -6.28
C ASN A 370 1.90 37.48 -5.74
N TYR A 371 2.11 36.33 -6.38
CA TYR A 371 3.22 35.43 -6.08
C TYR A 371 4.56 36.07 -6.40
N TRP A 372 4.68 36.79 -7.54
CA TRP A 372 5.90 37.52 -7.86
C TRP A 372 6.23 38.58 -6.79
N LYS A 373 5.24 39.32 -6.30
CA LYS A 373 5.44 40.25 -5.19
C LYS A 373 5.95 39.56 -3.91
N ALA A 374 5.39 38.39 -3.60
CA ALA A 374 5.83 37.61 -2.45
C ALA A 374 7.27 37.09 -2.63
N PHE A 375 7.64 36.67 -3.84
CA PHE A 375 9.00 36.23 -4.15
C PHE A 375 10.00 37.35 -4.11
N ASP A 376 9.66 38.54 -4.68
CA ASP A 376 10.50 39.74 -4.63
C ASP A 376 10.74 40.14 -3.17
N HIS A 377 9.71 40.16 -2.33
CA HIS A 377 9.81 40.49 -0.91
C HIS A 377 10.71 39.49 -0.15
N ALA A 378 10.59 38.18 -0.48
CA ALA A 378 11.44 37.17 0.12
C ALA A 378 12.92 37.31 -0.29
N LEU A 379 13.18 37.66 -1.55
CA LEU A 379 14.54 37.90 -2.05
C LEU A 379 15.15 39.19 -1.42
N GLU A 380 14.36 40.23 -1.24
CA GLU A 380 14.80 41.43 -0.53
C GLU A 380 15.16 41.10 0.94
N GLY A 381 14.33 40.32 1.63
CA GLY A 381 14.59 39.89 3.01
C GLY A 381 15.84 39.04 3.14
N ALA A 382 16.09 38.16 2.19
CA ALA A 382 17.28 37.29 2.17
C ALA A 382 18.56 38.07 1.81
N SER A 383 18.48 39.12 0.98
CA SER A 383 19.64 39.86 0.48
C SER A 383 20.43 40.59 1.56
N GLY A 384 19.83 40.88 2.71
CA GLY A 384 20.46 41.53 3.87
C GLY A 384 21.06 40.55 4.88
N LYS A 385 20.94 39.23 4.67
CA LYS A 385 21.43 38.25 5.64
C LYS A 385 22.85 37.83 5.31
N ASP A 386 23.72 37.78 6.32
CA ASP A 386 25.15 37.54 6.18
C ASP A 386 25.49 36.05 6.31
N LEU A 387 26.26 35.49 5.37
CA LEU A 387 26.75 34.11 5.37
C LEU A 387 27.96 33.83 6.28
N VAL A 388 28.49 34.86 6.94
CA VAL A 388 29.82 34.88 7.60
C VAL A 388 30.08 33.75 8.59
N TYR A 389 29.03 33.16 9.17
CA TYR A 389 29.22 32.12 10.18
C TYR A 389 29.31 30.70 9.62
N TYR A 390 28.81 30.43 8.42
CA TYR A 390 28.68 29.08 7.86
C TYR A 390 29.66 28.78 6.71
N GLU A 391 30.20 29.80 6.06
CA GLU A 391 31.22 29.62 5.01
C GLU A 391 32.50 28.95 5.54
N LYS A 392 32.92 29.27 6.76
CA LYS A 392 34.15 28.72 7.33
C LYS A 392 34.10 27.21 7.60
N GLU A 393 32.98 26.67 8.06
CA GLU A 393 32.82 25.22 8.28
C GLU A 393 32.57 24.44 6.98
N ARG A 394 32.05 25.09 5.94
CA ARG A 394 31.77 24.45 4.66
C ARG A 394 32.99 24.40 3.75
N ILE A 395 33.85 25.41 3.80
CA ILE A 395 35.09 25.49 2.99
C ILE A 395 36.13 24.47 3.47
N GLU A 396 36.22 24.17 4.75
CA GLU A 396 37.18 23.19 5.28
C GLU A 396 36.82 21.73 4.94
N ARG A 397 35.64 21.46 4.40
CA ARG A 397 35.14 20.11 4.08
C ARG A 397 35.01 19.81 2.58
N LEU A 398 35.29 20.76 1.71
CA LEU A 398 35.27 20.52 0.26
C LEU A 398 36.70 20.35 -0.25
N PRO A 399 37.04 19.26 -0.94
CA PRO A 399 38.31 19.19 -1.68
C PRO A 399 38.29 20.24 -2.76
N GLU A 400 39.46 20.91 -2.94
CA GLU A 400 39.71 21.84 -4.05
C GLU A 400 39.55 21.10 -5.37
N THR A 401 38.43 21.20 -6.01
CA THR A 401 38.25 20.88 -7.40
C THR A 401 37.42 21.95 -8.08
N GLU A 402 38.14 22.62 -8.99
CA GLU A 402 37.73 23.45 -10.11
C GLU A 402 36.23 23.91 -10.17
N GLN A 403 36.08 25.22 -10.44
CA GLN A 403 34.86 25.92 -10.80
C GLN A 403 33.93 25.11 -11.71
N ALA A 404 33.16 24.24 -11.11
CA ALA A 404 31.96 23.70 -11.77
C ALA A 404 30.87 24.77 -11.66
N LEU A 405 30.29 25.16 -12.76
CA LEU A 405 29.05 25.89 -12.86
C LEU A 405 28.07 25.32 -11.78
N VAL A 406 27.68 26.17 -10.86
CA VAL A 406 26.72 25.80 -9.83
C VAL A 406 25.43 25.44 -10.57
N ASP A 407 25.17 24.15 -10.63
CA ASP A 407 23.91 23.64 -11.15
C ASP A 407 22.82 24.02 -10.15
N ILE A 408 21.98 24.95 -10.54
CA ILE A 408 20.96 25.56 -9.67
C ILE A 408 19.76 24.62 -9.43
N HIS A 409 19.91 23.33 -9.69
CA HIS A 409 18.88 22.36 -9.37
C HIS A 409 18.90 22.02 -7.87
N PRO A 410 17.78 22.09 -7.18
CA PRO A 410 17.72 21.76 -5.75
C PRO A 410 18.16 20.32 -5.51
N PHE A 411 19.25 20.17 -4.77
CA PHE A 411 19.76 18.86 -4.36
C PHE A 411 18.92 18.36 -3.18
N TRP A 412 18.02 17.43 -3.45
CA TRP A 412 17.27 16.72 -2.41
C TRP A 412 18.20 15.70 -1.74
N ARG A 413 18.69 16.01 -0.55
CA ARG A 413 19.33 15.01 0.31
C ARG A 413 18.26 14.40 1.21
N ARG A 414 18.05 13.10 1.05
CA ARG A 414 17.23 12.35 2.00
C ARG A 414 18.01 12.26 3.31
N VAL A 415 17.64 13.03 4.32
CA VAL A 415 18.21 12.92 5.65
C VAL A 415 17.48 11.79 6.37
N GLN A 416 18.19 10.73 6.68
CA GLN A 416 17.69 9.66 7.54
C GLN A 416 18.13 9.99 8.97
N VAL A 417 17.19 10.34 9.82
CA VAL A 417 17.45 10.49 11.26
C VAL A 417 17.52 9.07 11.85
N GLN A 418 18.68 8.65 12.28
CA GLN A 418 18.86 7.41 13.03
C GLN A 418 18.93 7.73 14.51
N GLN A 419 18.38 6.85 15.33
CA GLN A 419 18.51 6.95 16.78
C GLN A 419 19.97 6.78 17.18
N ASN A 420 20.46 7.64 18.04
CA ASN A 420 21.81 7.51 18.57
C ASN A 420 21.86 6.39 19.63
N ILE A 421 22.37 5.23 19.23
CA ILE A 421 22.56 4.09 20.15
C ILE A 421 23.85 4.29 20.93
N PRO A 422 23.81 4.24 22.28
CA PRO A 422 24.98 4.33 23.14
C PRO A 422 26.09 3.33 22.76
N GLU A 423 27.35 3.73 22.94
CA GLU A 423 28.51 2.97 22.44
C GLU A 423 28.54 1.50 22.87
N LYS A 424 28.21 1.21 24.15
CA LYS A 424 28.17 -0.16 24.66
C LYS A 424 27.06 -1.01 24.04
N LEU A 425 26.03 -0.37 23.48
CA LEU A 425 24.88 -1.04 22.85
C LEU A 425 25.00 -1.13 21.31
N LYS A 426 26.01 -0.56 20.69
CA LYS A 426 26.26 -0.64 19.24
C LYS A 426 26.22 -2.05 18.66
N PRO A 427 26.70 -3.11 19.36
CA PRO A 427 26.54 -4.48 18.87
C PRO A 427 25.11 -4.88 18.56
N LEU A 428 24.08 -4.24 19.18
CA LEU A 428 22.68 -4.49 18.84
C LEU A 428 22.34 -4.08 17.39
N GLU A 429 22.98 -3.04 16.85
CA GLU A 429 22.75 -2.62 15.45
C GLU A 429 23.23 -3.69 14.48
N GLU A 430 24.44 -4.24 14.71
CA GLU A 430 25.00 -5.30 13.89
C GLU A 430 24.16 -6.56 13.97
N LEU A 431 23.84 -7.01 15.20
CA LEU A 431 22.97 -8.14 15.44
C LEU A 431 21.61 -7.98 14.75
N SER A 432 20.98 -6.79 14.85
CA SER A 432 19.65 -6.54 14.29
C SER A 432 19.59 -6.64 12.76
N ARG A 433 20.70 -6.36 12.10
CA ARG A 433 20.81 -6.36 10.63
C ARG A 433 21.29 -7.67 10.04
N ASN A 434 21.83 -8.59 10.84
CA ASN A 434 22.19 -9.93 10.42
C ASN A 434 21.08 -10.92 10.82
N LEU A 435 20.36 -11.45 9.87
CA LEU A 435 19.22 -12.35 10.12
C LEU A 435 19.59 -13.68 10.80
N TRP A 436 20.87 -13.95 11.09
CA TRP A 436 21.34 -15.07 11.94
C TRP A 436 20.61 -15.11 13.27
N TRP A 437 20.27 -13.95 13.86
CA TRP A 437 19.51 -13.89 15.09
C TRP A 437 18.16 -14.62 15.00
N SER A 438 17.53 -14.68 13.81
CA SER A 438 16.16 -15.20 13.63
C SER A 438 16.03 -16.72 13.82
N TRP A 439 17.15 -17.45 13.88
CA TRP A 439 17.20 -18.87 14.19
C TRP A 439 18.12 -19.23 15.37
N THR A 440 18.73 -18.21 16.00
CA THR A 440 19.56 -18.35 17.18
C THR A 440 18.79 -17.91 18.42
N GLN A 441 18.45 -18.89 19.29
CA GLN A 441 17.53 -18.64 20.42
C GLN A 441 18.05 -17.57 21.37
N ASP A 442 19.33 -17.57 21.72
CA ASP A 442 19.93 -16.57 22.61
C ASP A 442 19.82 -15.14 22.08
N ALA A 443 19.89 -14.98 20.76
CA ALA A 443 19.72 -13.67 20.12
C ALA A 443 18.25 -13.23 20.09
N ILE A 444 17.31 -14.16 19.86
CA ILE A 444 15.88 -13.90 19.98
C ILE A 444 15.53 -13.47 21.41
N ASP A 445 16.00 -14.20 22.41
CA ASP A 445 15.76 -13.93 23.82
C ASP A 445 16.36 -12.58 24.26
N LEU A 446 17.54 -12.24 23.75
CA LEU A 446 18.18 -10.95 23.98
C LEU A 446 17.29 -9.79 23.50
N PHE A 447 16.82 -9.81 22.25
CA PHE A 447 15.94 -8.75 21.73
C PHE A 447 14.59 -8.72 22.45
N ALA A 448 14.01 -9.89 22.73
CA ALA A 448 12.73 -9.98 23.43
C ALA A 448 12.80 -9.40 24.85
N SER A 449 13.94 -9.53 25.53
CA SER A 449 14.14 -9.02 26.89
C SER A 449 14.19 -7.49 26.98
N ILE A 450 14.54 -6.79 25.91
CA ILE A 450 14.66 -5.32 25.89
C ILE A 450 13.32 -4.64 26.24
N LYS A 451 12.25 -5.03 25.55
CA LYS A 451 10.88 -4.54 25.79
C LYS A 451 9.87 -5.55 25.24
N PRO A 452 9.43 -6.54 26.01
CA PRO A 452 8.62 -7.66 25.53
C PRO A 452 7.34 -7.25 24.77
N ASP A 453 6.60 -6.27 25.29
CA ASP A 453 5.36 -5.80 24.64
C ASP A 453 5.65 -5.16 23.28
N LEU A 454 6.68 -4.33 23.19
CA LEU A 454 7.09 -3.70 21.93
C LEU A 454 7.64 -4.73 20.94
N TRP A 455 8.36 -5.75 21.43
CA TRP A 455 8.87 -6.86 20.62
C TRP A 455 7.74 -7.57 19.86
N VAL A 456 6.65 -7.86 20.55
CA VAL A 456 5.44 -8.44 19.95
C VAL A 456 4.79 -7.46 18.97
N GLU A 457 4.66 -6.19 19.35
CA GLU A 457 4.04 -5.14 18.52
C GLU A 457 4.76 -4.93 17.19
N VAL A 458 6.11 -4.94 17.21
CA VAL A 458 6.92 -4.82 15.98
C VAL A 458 7.09 -6.14 15.22
N ASN A 459 6.30 -7.17 15.53
CA ASN A 459 6.35 -8.49 14.91
C ASN A 459 7.76 -9.12 14.93
N GLU A 460 8.42 -9.04 16.06
CA GLU A 460 9.77 -9.57 16.27
C GLU A 460 10.82 -8.96 15.31
N ASN A 461 10.68 -7.69 14.95
CA ASN A 461 11.63 -6.98 14.11
C ASN A 461 12.61 -6.17 14.99
N PRO A 462 13.88 -6.58 15.13
CA PRO A 462 14.82 -5.89 16.00
C PRO A 462 15.24 -4.52 15.46
N VAL A 463 15.24 -4.30 14.15
CA VAL A 463 15.57 -2.98 13.58
C VAL A 463 14.50 -1.97 13.96
N GLU A 464 13.22 -2.33 13.82
CA GLU A 464 12.10 -1.47 14.22
C GLU A 464 11.99 -1.37 15.75
N LEU A 465 12.30 -2.42 16.49
CA LEU A 465 12.39 -2.39 17.95
C LEU A 465 13.37 -1.28 18.39
N LEU A 466 14.60 -1.32 17.89
CA LEU A 466 15.63 -0.34 18.23
C LEU A 466 15.23 1.08 17.83
N GLU A 467 14.64 1.27 16.66
CA GLU A 467 14.16 2.60 16.20
C GLU A 467 13.07 3.19 17.12
N ARG A 468 12.21 2.35 17.69
CA ARG A 468 11.06 2.78 18.50
C ARG A 468 11.34 2.84 20.02
N LEU A 469 12.55 2.47 20.45
CA LEU A 469 12.94 2.59 21.86
C LEU A 469 13.16 4.05 22.24
N HIS A 470 12.69 4.44 23.41
CA HIS A 470 13.06 5.73 24.00
C HIS A 470 14.53 5.75 24.42
N TYR A 471 15.21 6.87 24.23
CA TYR A 471 16.61 7.04 24.61
C TYR A 471 16.89 6.71 26.08
N ASP A 472 15.96 7.03 26.97
CA ASP A 472 16.06 6.67 28.41
C ASP A 472 16.09 5.14 28.64
N THR A 473 15.40 4.39 27.79
CA THR A 473 15.46 2.91 27.86
C THR A 473 16.84 2.41 27.44
N LEU A 474 17.41 2.99 26.38
CA LEU A 474 18.77 2.68 25.94
C LEU A 474 19.80 3.02 27.02
N LYS A 475 19.65 4.15 27.70
CA LYS A 475 20.53 4.53 28.82
C LYS A 475 20.43 3.59 30.02
N LYS A 476 19.24 3.07 30.33
CA LYS A 476 19.05 2.05 31.38
C LYS A 476 19.76 0.74 31.00
N LEU A 477 19.56 0.29 29.75
CA LEU A 477 20.22 -0.95 29.25
C LEU A 477 21.74 -0.81 29.21
N GLU A 478 22.27 0.39 28.84
CA GLU A 478 23.73 0.65 28.87
C GLU A 478 24.32 0.52 30.28
N SER A 479 23.51 0.79 31.30
CA SER A 479 23.92 0.70 32.71
C SER A 479 23.70 -0.70 33.33
N ASP A 480 22.93 -1.54 32.67
CA ASP A 480 22.62 -2.89 33.11
C ASP A 480 23.78 -3.86 32.77
N GLN A 481 24.54 -4.25 33.78
CA GLN A 481 25.72 -5.11 33.60
C GLN A 481 25.35 -6.52 33.14
N GLU A 482 24.22 -7.07 33.56
CA GLU A 482 23.76 -8.40 33.17
C GLU A 482 23.35 -8.38 31.67
N PHE A 483 22.60 -7.38 31.26
CA PHE A 483 22.24 -7.18 29.85
C PHE A 483 23.47 -6.99 28.95
N ILE A 484 24.44 -6.16 29.39
CA ILE A 484 25.67 -5.93 28.62
C ILE A 484 26.49 -7.23 28.51
N ALA A 485 26.60 -8.01 29.58
CA ALA A 485 27.30 -9.29 29.52
C ALA A 485 26.62 -10.26 28.53
N LYS A 486 25.30 -10.36 28.57
CA LYS A 486 24.54 -11.20 27.63
C LYS A 486 24.67 -10.70 26.18
N LEU A 487 24.64 -9.38 25.96
CA LEU A 487 24.85 -8.77 24.63
C LEU A 487 26.26 -9.14 24.10
N GLN A 488 27.29 -9.03 24.93
CA GLN A 488 28.66 -9.38 24.53
C GLN A 488 28.82 -10.87 24.22
N GLU A 489 28.15 -11.73 24.97
CA GLU A 489 28.12 -13.17 24.70
C GLU A 489 27.50 -13.48 23.33
N VAL A 490 26.29 -12.95 23.06
CA VAL A 490 25.55 -13.19 21.82
C VAL A 490 26.27 -12.56 20.61
N HIS A 491 26.78 -11.34 20.77
CA HIS A 491 27.57 -10.70 19.72
C HIS A 491 28.88 -11.46 19.44
N GLY A 492 29.57 -11.90 20.50
CA GLY A 492 30.75 -12.74 20.35
C GLY A 492 30.44 -14.07 19.63
N ALA A 493 29.27 -14.66 19.83
CA ALA A 493 28.83 -15.84 19.10
C ALA A 493 28.64 -15.55 17.61
N LEU A 494 27.99 -14.43 17.26
CA LEU A 494 27.88 -13.98 15.86
C LEU A 494 29.25 -13.77 15.22
N LEU A 495 30.17 -13.08 15.90
CA LEU A 495 31.51 -12.83 15.35
C LEU A 495 32.28 -14.13 15.10
N ARG A 496 32.22 -15.10 16.03
CA ARG A 496 32.81 -16.44 15.83
C ARG A 496 32.17 -17.15 14.63
N TYR A 497 30.85 -17.12 14.55
CA TYR A 497 30.11 -17.71 13.44
C TYR A 497 30.56 -17.10 12.10
N MET A 498 30.66 -15.79 12.02
CA MET A 498 31.08 -15.07 10.79
C MET A 498 32.54 -15.26 10.40
N ALA A 499 33.43 -15.52 11.39
CA ALA A 499 34.87 -15.68 11.17
C ALA A 499 35.27 -17.05 10.60
N GLU A 500 34.38 -18.04 10.65
CA GLU A 500 34.63 -19.37 10.10
C GLU A 500 34.78 -19.31 8.58
N LYS A 501 35.87 -19.91 8.06
CA LYS A 501 36.16 -19.91 6.64
C LYS A 501 35.38 -21.02 5.92
N PRO A 502 34.93 -20.80 4.66
CA PRO A 502 34.36 -21.83 3.82
C PRO A 502 35.32 -23.01 3.64
N LYS A 503 34.77 -24.18 3.38
CA LYS A 503 35.57 -25.37 3.05
C LYS A 503 36.31 -25.13 1.73
N GLU A 504 37.59 -25.49 1.69
CA GLU A 504 38.39 -25.35 0.46
C GLU A 504 37.83 -26.24 -0.67
N GLY A 505 37.87 -25.73 -1.88
CA GLY A 505 37.44 -26.44 -3.10
C GLY A 505 35.94 -26.42 -3.38
N MET A 506 35.14 -25.73 -2.56
CA MET A 506 33.72 -25.53 -2.91
C MET A 506 33.55 -24.45 -3.99
N PRO A 507 32.75 -24.70 -5.05
CA PRO A 507 32.45 -23.68 -6.04
C PRO A 507 31.62 -22.54 -5.43
N SER A 508 31.85 -21.33 -5.87
CA SER A 508 31.00 -20.19 -5.56
C SER A 508 29.69 -20.26 -6.35
N ILE A 509 28.57 -20.01 -5.66
CA ILE A 509 27.22 -20.17 -6.22
C ILE A 509 26.45 -18.87 -6.10
N THR A 510 25.80 -18.45 -7.19
CA THR A 510 24.77 -17.41 -7.10
C THR A 510 23.38 -17.99 -7.34
N TYR A 511 22.51 -17.78 -6.37
CA TYR A 511 21.13 -18.28 -6.35
C TYR A 511 20.15 -17.16 -6.65
N PHE A 512 19.42 -17.28 -7.75
CA PHE A 512 18.44 -16.30 -8.21
C PHE A 512 17.04 -16.76 -7.89
N SER A 513 16.30 -15.97 -7.15
CA SER A 513 14.89 -16.23 -6.84
C SER A 513 14.10 -14.94 -6.79
N MET A 514 12.85 -14.99 -7.23
CA MET A 514 11.91 -13.87 -7.10
C MET A 514 11.39 -13.70 -5.68
N GLU A 515 11.49 -14.74 -4.86
CA GLU A 515 10.98 -14.80 -3.49
C GLU A 515 12.03 -15.31 -2.50
N TYR A 516 12.06 -14.68 -1.31
CA TYR A 516 12.85 -15.14 -0.17
C TYR A 516 12.05 -15.03 1.13
N GLY A 517 11.60 -16.15 1.67
CA GLY A 517 10.86 -16.23 2.93
C GLY A 517 11.78 -16.46 4.11
N ILE A 518 12.46 -15.44 4.61
CA ILE A 518 13.48 -15.56 5.66
C ILE A 518 12.90 -15.23 7.03
N HIS A 519 12.26 -14.07 7.16
CA HIS A 519 11.63 -13.61 8.40
C HIS A 519 10.47 -12.63 8.09
N ASN A 520 9.51 -12.49 9.02
CA ASN A 520 8.35 -11.58 8.84
C ASN A 520 8.74 -10.11 8.68
N SER A 521 9.91 -9.69 9.16
CA SER A 521 10.43 -8.33 8.97
C SER A 521 10.75 -8.01 7.50
N LEU A 522 10.86 -9.00 6.62
CA LEU A 522 11.17 -8.83 5.21
C LEU A 522 10.10 -9.51 4.34
N LYS A 523 9.16 -8.75 3.82
CA LYS A 523 8.01 -9.27 3.07
C LYS A 523 8.38 -9.49 1.59
N THR A 524 9.27 -10.43 1.32
CA THR A 524 9.77 -10.77 -0.01
C THR A 524 9.31 -12.16 -0.49
N PHE A 525 8.22 -12.70 0.05
CA PHE A 525 7.72 -14.01 -0.34
C PHE A 525 6.19 -14.08 -0.28
N SER A 526 5.61 -15.05 -0.99
CA SER A 526 4.17 -15.30 -1.00
C SER A 526 3.78 -16.72 -0.58
N GLY A 527 4.66 -17.69 -0.80
CA GLY A 527 4.35 -19.10 -0.58
C GLY A 527 5.57 -20.00 -0.34
N GLY A 528 5.38 -21.32 -0.61
CA GLY A 528 6.38 -22.34 -0.32
C GLY A 528 7.70 -22.18 -1.07
N LEU A 529 7.65 -21.68 -2.31
CA LEU A 529 8.86 -21.40 -3.10
C LEU A 529 9.79 -20.41 -2.37
N GLY A 530 9.21 -19.34 -1.84
CA GLY A 530 9.98 -18.36 -1.07
C GLY A 530 10.49 -18.90 0.26
N LEU A 531 9.70 -19.72 0.96
CA LEU A 531 10.14 -20.36 2.20
C LEU A 531 11.30 -21.32 1.96
N LEU A 532 11.26 -22.10 0.89
CA LEU A 532 12.39 -22.95 0.49
C LEU A 532 13.64 -22.11 0.20
N ALA A 533 13.51 -21.03 -0.57
CA ALA A 533 14.65 -20.16 -0.85
C ALA A 533 15.24 -19.55 0.43
N GLY A 534 14.38 -19.12 1.38
CA GLY A 534 14.84 -18.62 2.68
C GLY A 534 15.53 -19.68 3.53
N ASP A 535 14.98 -20.89 3.63
CA ASP A 535 15.58 -22.00 4.35
C ASP A 535 16.90 -22.44 3.70
N TYR A 536 16.96 -22.42 2.36
CA TYR A 536 18.19 -22.73 1.63
C TYR A 536 19.32 -21.75 1.95
N LEU A 537 19.05 -20.43 1.99
CA LEU A 537 20.07 -19.45 2.37
C LEU A 537 20.55 -19.66 3.82
N LYS A 538 19.65 -20.00 4.74
CA LYS A 538 20.00 -20.25 6.14
C LYS A 538 20.85 -21.52 6.29
N GLU A 539 20.43 -22.60 5.64
CA GLU A 539 21.17 -23.86 5.65
C GLU A 539 22.55 -23.70 5.01
N ALA A 540 22.63 -23.01 3.86
CA ALA A 540 23.90 -22.68 3.22
C ALA A 540 24.81 -21.84 4.13
N SER A 541 24.22 -20.94 4.92
CA SER A 541 24.95 -20.16 5.91
C SER A 541 25.52 -21.04 7.03
N ASP A 542 24.72 -21.96 7.58
CA ASP A 542 25.16 -22.87 8.65
C ASP A 542 26.19 -23.89 8.15
N PHE A 543 26.08 -24.33 6.88
CA PHE A 543 27.08 -25.15 6.22
C PHE A 543 28.31 -24.37 5.71
N ASN A 544 28.30 -23.04 5.87
CA ASN A 544 29.37 -22.15 5.42
C ASN A 544 29.71 -22.32 3.91
N MET A 545 28.65 -22.41 3.08
CA MET A 545 28.79 -22.49 1.64
C MET A 545 29.11 -21.11 1.02
N PRO A 546 29.96 -21.02 0.01
CA PRO A 546 30.21 -19.78 -0.71
C PRO A 546 29.07 -19.43 -1.64
N LEU A 547 27.92 -19.02 -1.07
CA LEU A 547 26.68 -18.75 -1.77
C LEU A 547 26.31 -17.27 -1.67
N THR A 548 25.75 -16.74 -2.75
CA THR A 548 25.19 -15.39 -2.83
C THR A 548 23.76 -15.47 -3.34
N GLY A 549 22.81 -14.77 -2.68
CA GLY A 549 21.45 -14.65 -3.17
C GLY A 549 21.24 -13.39 -4.02
N VAL A 550 20.38 -13.45 -5.03
CA VAL A 550 19.92 -12.30 -5.84
C VAL A 550 18.40 -12.34 -5.96
N GLY A 551 17.75 -11.20 -5.72
CA GLY A 551 16.29 -11.08 -5.79
C GLY A 551 15.81 -9.65 -5.99
N LEU A 552 14.53 -9.42 -5.71
CA LEU A 552 13.88 -8.11 -5.81
C LEU A 552 13.42 -7.63 -4.43
N LEU A 553 13.54 -6.33 -4.16
CA LEU A 553 13.02 -5.71 -2.95
C LEU A 553 11.67 -5.07 -3.24
N TYR A 554 10.62 -5.62 -2.66
CA TYR A 554 9.26 -5.16 -2.94
C TYR A 554 8.80 -4.07 -1.97
N ARG A 555 8.17 -3.01 -2.49
CA ARG A 555 7.64 -1.91 -1.68
C ARG A 555 6.47 -2.35 -0.80
N TYR A 556 5.57 -3.19 -1.33
CA TYR A 556 4.40 -3.70 -0.62
C TYR A 556 4.51 -5.19 -0.31
N GLY A 557 5.40 -5.91 -0.99
CA GLY A 557 5.55 -7.35 -0.84
C GLY A 557 4.32 -8.13 -1.30
N TYR A 558 3.90 -9.13 -0.51
CA TYR A 558 2.64 -9.83 -0.71
C TYR A 558 1.59 -9.27 0.24
N PHE A 559 0.33 -9.30 -0.15
CA PHE A 559 -0.77 -8.65 0.57
C PHE A 559 -0.98 -9.19 2.00
N ARG A 560 -1.47 -8.33 2.88
CA ARG A 560 -2.02 -8.70 4.18
C ARG A 560 -3.48 -9.10 4.03
N GLN A 561 -3.83 -10.28 4.53
CA GLN A 561 -5.19 -10.80 4.46
C GLN A 561 -6.01 -10.34 5.65
N MET A 562 -7.20 -9.86 5.39
CA MET A 562 -8.28 -9.68 6.35
C MET A 562 -9.48 -10.51 5.89
N ILE A 563 -10.21 -11.09 6.83
CA ILE A 563 -11.46 -11.82 6.55
C ILE A 563 -12.62 -10.98 7.05
N SER A 564 -13.58 -10.69 6.17
CA SER A 564 -14.79 -9.94 6.52
C SER A 564 -15.76 -10.78 7.38
N ALA A 565 -16.74 -10.12 7.97
CA ALA A 565 -17.79 -10.80 8.72
C ALA A 565 -18.56 -11.83 7.86
N SER A 566 -18.68 -11.62 6.56
CA SER A 566 -19.26 -12.57 5.59
C SER A 566 -18.31 -13.70 5.15
N GLY A 567 -17.06 -13.70 5.64
CA GLY A 567 -16.05 -14.70 5.31
C GLY A 567 -15.25 -14.41 4.05
N GLU A 568 -15.38 -13.24 3.47
CA GLU A 568 -14.69 -12.84 2.25
C GLU A 568 -13.24 -12.41 2.55
N GLN A 569 -12.32 -12.81 1.67
CA GLN A 569 -10.94 -12.36 1.76
C GLN A 569 -10.80 -10.93 1.22
N VAL A 570 -10.26 -10.04 2.04
CA VAL A 570 -9.84 -8.69 1.63
C VAL A 570 -8.32 -8.64 1.59
N ALA A 571 -7.77 -8.24 0.46
CA ALA A 571 -6.33 -8.05 0.27
C ALA A 571 -5.94 -6.60 0.56
N LEU A 572 -5.07 -6.39 1.54
CA LEU A 572 -4.58 -5.09 1.95
C LEU A 572 -3.08 -4.97 1.63
N SER A 573 -2.67 -3.86 1.05
CA SER A 573 -1.26 -3.60 0.71
C SER A 573 -0.69 -2.58 1.68
N ASP A 574 0.24 -3.02 2.53
CA ASP A 574 0.93 -2.17 3.49
C ASP A 574 2.37 -1.91 3.00
N ALA A 575 2.72 -0.65 2.80
CA ALA A 575 4.07 -0.28 2.34
C ALA A 575 5.14 -0.64 3.37
N GLN A 576 6.22 -1.27 2.93
CA GLN A 576 7.40 -1.49 3.74
C GLN A 576 8.24 -0.21 3.84
N HIS A 577 8.68 0.11 5.04
CA HIS A 577 9.64 1.18 5.30
C HIS A 577 11.05 0.60 5.31
N PHE A 578 11.79 0.79 4.24
CA PHE A 578 13.10 0.14 4.07
C PHE A 578 14.12 0.51 5.16
N SER A 579 13.97 1.65 5.81
CA SER A 579 14.78 2.02 6.98
C SER A 579 14.57 1.08 8.19
N ARG A 580 13.39 0.45 8.29
CA ARG A 580 13.02 -0.47 9.37
C ARG A 580 13.24 -1.93 9.03
N LEU A 581 13.80 -2.20 7.86
CA LEU A 581 14.12 -3.55 7.42
C LEU A 581 15.59 -3.86 7.69
N PRO A 582 15.96 -5.15 7.80
CA PRO A 582 17.35 -5.57 7.91
C PRO A 582 18.09 -5.47 6.57
N VAL A 583 17.92 -4.35 5.87
CA VAL A 583 18.54 -4.08 4.56
C VAL A 583 19.52 -2.92 4.68
N THR A 584 20.60 -2.97 3.94
CA THR A 584 21.58 -1.90 3.85
C THR A 584 21.86 -1.52 2.40
N PRO A 585 21.99 -0.23 2.07
CA PRO A 585 22.35 0.17 0.71
C PRO A 585 23.78 -0.29 0.36
N VAL A 586 23.97 -0.82 -0.84
CA VAL A 586 25.31 -1.10 -1.37
C VAL A 586 25.89 0.18 -1.93
N ARG A 587 27.07 0.58 -1.43
CA ARG A 587 27.73 1.83 -1.81
C ARG A 587 29.06 1.57 -2.50
N ASP A 588 29.47 2.53 -3.34
CA ASP A 588 30.81 2.57 -3.90
C ASP A 588 31.83 3.14 -2.89
N GLU A 589 33.10 3.21 -3.29
CA GLU A 589 34.17 3.75 -2.44
C GLU A 589 33.99 5.23 -2.12
N GLN A 590 33.25 5.97 -2.93
CA GLN A 590 32.91 7.38 -2.73
C GLN A 590 31.66 7.57 -1.86
N GLY A 591 31.03 6.46 -1.42
CA GLY A 591 29.83 6.46 -0.60
C GLY A 591 28.52 6.64 -1.38
N ASN A 592 28.55 6.70 -2.72
CA ASN A 592 27.36 6.77 -3.54
C ASN A 592 26.67 5.42 -3.60
N TRP A 593 25.37 5.45 -3.74
CA TRP A 593 24.58 4.23 -3.84
C TRP A 593 24.79 3.54 -5.20
N LYS A 594 25.24 2.30 -5.18
CA LYS A 594 25.38 1.52 -6.40
C LYS A 594 24.03 1.25 -7.03
N ASN A 595 23.95 1.49 -8.32
CA ASN A 595 22.79 1.17 -9.13
C ASN A 595 23.21 0.50 -10.43
N ILE A 596 22.26 -0.14 -11.07
CA ILE A 596 22.41 -0.72 -12.40
C ILE A 596 21.43 -0.06 -13.36
N GLN A 597 21.73 -0.20 -14.65
CA GLN A 597 20.93 0.33 -15.74
C GLN A 597 20.46 -0.80 -16.66
N ILE A 598 19.19 -0.75 -17.02
CA ILE A 598 18.56 -1.67 -17.98
C ILE A 598 17.88 -0.83 -19.07
N VAL A 599 18.07 -1.17 -20.32
CA VAL A 599 17.37 -0.51 -21.43
C VAL A 599 15.94 -1.04 -21.51
N LEU A 600 14.98 -0.14 -21.38
CA LEU A 600 13.57 -0.36 -21.67
C LEU A 600 13.17 0.42 -22.93
N PRO A 601 12.00 0.15 -23.54
CA PRO A 601 11.56 0.88 -24.72
C PRO A 601 11.56 2.40 -24.53
N GLY A 602 12.45 3.07 -25.26
CA GLY A 602 12.57 4.53 -25.25
C GLY A 602 13.15 5.17 -23.98
N ARG A 603 13.63 4.38 -23.01
CA ARG A 603 14.16 4.90 -21.74
C ARG A 603 15.13 3.95 -21.04
N THR A 604 15.82 4.44 -20.04
CA THR A 604 16.65 3.64 -19.15
C THR A 604 15.97 3.42 -17.82
N LEU A 605 15.88 2.18 -17.37
CA LEU A 605 15.49 1.78 -16.03
C LEU A 605 16.72 1.74 -15.13
N PHE A 606 16.64 2.36 -13.98
CA PHE A 606 17.66 2.30 -12.95
C PHE A 606 17.17 1.42 -11.79
N ALA A 607 18.03 0.57 -11.24
CA ALA A 607 17.74 -0.17 -10.04
C ALA A 607 18.85 -0.03 -9.01
N ARG A 608 18.49 0.32 -7.79
CA ARG A 608 19.40 0.37 -6.63
C ARG A 608 19.65 -1.04 -6.12
N ILE A 609 20.83 -1.21 -5.53
CA ILE A 609 21.22 -2.48 -4.93
C ILE A 609 21.16 -2.34 -3.41
N TRP A 610 20.36 -3.20 -2.80
CA TRP A 610 20.30 -3.40 -1.35
C TRP A 610 20.97 -4.71 -0.96
N LYS A 611 21.51 -4.78 0.24
CA LYS A 611 22.09 -6.00 0.81
C LYS A 611 21.34 -6.39 2.07
N VAL A 612 20.98 -7.68 2.17
CA VAL A 612 20.52 -8.36 3.38
C VAL A 612 21.59 -9.34 3.80
N GLN A 613 21.95 -9.38 5.07
CA GLN A 613 22.89 -10.37 5.59
C GLN A 613 22.11 -11.51 6.24
N VAL A 614 22.18 -12.70 5.66
CA VAL A 614 21.52 -13.94 6.14
C VAL A 614 22.60 -14.85 6.74
N GLY A 615 22.96 -14.61 8.00
CA GLY A 615 24.16 -15.21 8.57
C GLY A 615 25.39 -14.81 7.76
N ARG A 616 26.07 -15.81 7.16
CA ARG A 616 27.25 -15.60 6.27
C ARG A 616 26.85 -15.21 4.85
N ILE A 617 25.63 -15.53 4.42
CA ILE A 617 25.18 -15.38 3.03
C ILE A 617 24.71 -13.97 2.76
N PRO A 618 25.34 -13.24 1.80
CA PRO A 618 24.82 -11.98 1.29
C PRO A 618 23.66 -12.25 0.33
N LEU A 619 22.57 -11.54 0.51
CA LEU A 619 21.43 -11.50 -0.41
C LEU A 619 21.32 -10.08 -0.98
N TYR A 620 21.46 -9.93 -2.28
CA TYR A 620 21.35 -8.67 -2.98
C TYR A 620 19.97 -8.53 -3.61
N LEU A 621 19.30 -7.43 -3.28
CA LEU A 621 17.94 -7.14 -3.71
C LEU A 621 17.90 -5.88 -4.58
N LEU A 622 17.25 -5.98 -5.74
CA LEU A 622 17.10 -4.88 -6.68
C LEU A 622 15.81 -4.10 -6.41
N ASP A 623 15.89 -2.78 -6.47
CA ASP A 623 14.81 -1.85 -6.18
C ASP A 623 14.75 -0.75 -7.25
N THR A 624 13.58 -0.62 -7.91
CA THR A 624 13.33 0.41 -8.92
C THR A 624 12.56 1.61 -8.37
N ASP A 625 12.07 1.53 -7.11
CA ASP A 625 11.24 2.58 -6.52
C ASP A 625 12.08 3.76 -6.01
N TYR A 626 12.62 4.53 -6.95
CA TYR A 626 13.29 5.79 -6.63
C TYR A 626 13.22 6.81 -7.78
N GLU A 627 13.59 8.03 -7.45
CA GLU A 627 13.36 9.25 -8.25
C GLU A 627 14.04 9.30 -9.61
N ALA A 628 15.07 8.51 -9.87
CA ALA A 628 15.68 8.42 -11.19
C ALA A 628 14.77 7.75 -12.23
N ASN A 629 13.75 7.02 -11.79
CA ASN A 629 12.79 6.34 -12.66
C ASN A 629 11.50 7.13 -12.80
N GLN A 630 10.86 6.99 -13.95
CA GLN A 630 9.49 7.43 -14.16
C GLN A 630 8.54 6.66 -13.23
N GLU A 631 7.40 7.26 -12.88
CA GLU A 631 6.45 6.70 -11.91
C GLU A 631 5.99 5.27 -12.27
N GLY A 632 5.70 5.02 -13.55
CA GLY A 632 5.31 3.69 -14.03
C GLY A 632 6.40 2.63 -13.87
N ASP A 633 7.68 3.02 -13.91
CA ASP A 633 8.81 2.09 -13.76
C ASP A 633 9.18 1.84 -12.29
N ARG A 634 8.90 2.81 -11.40
CA ARG A 634 9.01 2.60 -9.96
C ARG A 634 8.12 1.45 -9.49
N GLY A 635 6.96 1.29 -10.12
CA GLY A 635 5.98 0.25 -9.84
C GLY A 635 6.45 -1.18 -10.10
N ILE A 636 7.54 -1.40 -10.86
CA ILE A 636 8.05 -2.74 -11.20
C ILE A 636 8.34 -3.55 -9.92
N THR A 637 8.97 -2.94 -8.91
CA THR A 637 9.26 -3.58 -7.63
C THR A 637 8.25 -3.24 -6.53
N HIS A 638 7.01 -2.87 -6.86
CA HIS A 638 5.99 -2.59 -5.84
C HIS A 638 5.43 -3.88 -5.24
N ASN A 639 4.91 -4.78 -6.04
CA ASN A 639 4.22 -5.98 -5.56
C ASN A 639 4.82 -7.26 -6.13
N LEU A 640 4.99 -8.23 -5.25
CA LEU A 640 5.33 -9.60 -5.66
C LEU A 640 4.15 -10.21 -6.41
N TYR A 641 4.37 -10.68 -7.64
CA TYR A 641 3.34 -11.21 -8.55
C TYR A 641 2.19 -10.22 -8.86
N GLY A 642 2.46 -8.93 -8.72
CA GLY A 642 1.50 -7.88 -9.04
C GLY A 642 1.52 -7.47 -10.51
N GLY A 643 0.46 -6.76 -10.93
CA GLY A 643 0.34 -6.24 -12.28
C GLY A 643 -0.12 -7.30 -13.30
N ASP A 644 0.13 -7.01 -14.57
CA ASP A 644 -0.17 -7.86 -15.73
C ASP A 644 1.06 -8.65 -16.21
N ASN A 645 0.93 -9.31 -17.36
CA ASN A 645 2.03 -10.05 -17.97
C ASN A 645 3.21 -9.15 -18.37
N GLU A 646 2.95 -7.90 -18.71
CA GLU A 646 4.00 -6.95 -19.06
C GLU A 646 4.83 -6.58 -17.83
N ASN A 647 4.19 -6.31 -16.70
CA ASN A 647 4.91 -6.06 -15.44
C ASN A 647 5.67 -7.31 -14.98
N ARG A 648 5.11 -8.50 -15.23
CA ARG A 648 5.79 -9.76 -14.97
C ARG A 648 7.09 -9.87 -15.77
N LEU A 649 7.03 -9.61 -17.10
CA LEU A 649 8.20 -9.61 -17.97
C LEU A 649 9.26 -8.60 -17.48
N ARG A 650 8.85 -7.40 -17.07
CA ARG A 650 9.76 -6.37 -16.54
C ARG A 650 10.46 -6.84 -15.26
N GLN A 651 9.75 -7.53 -14.36
CA GLN A 651 10.34 -8.10 -13.14
C GLN A 651 11.36 -9.19 -13.48
N GLU A 652 11.09 -10.05 -14.46
CA GLU A 652 11.99 -11.12 -14.88
C GLU A 652 13.22 -10.58 -15.61
N ILE A 653 13.07 -9.53 -16.43
CA ILE A 653 14.20 -8.79 -17.01
C ILE A 653 15.06 -8.19 -15.90
N LEU A 654 14.45 -7.56 -14.92
CA LEU A 654 15.16 -6.96 -13.80
C LEU A 654 15.90 -8.01 -12.97
N LEU A 655 15.26 -9.13 -12.65
CA LEU A 655 15.87 -10.20 -11.87
C LEU A 655 17.01 -10.87 -12.63
N GLY A 656 16.78 -11.26 -13.89
CA GLY A 656 17.77 -12.00 -14.68
C GLY A 656 18.91 -11.10 -15.19
N ILE A 657 18.59 -10.19 -16.09
CA ILE A 657 19.56 -9.29 -16.70
C ILE A 657 20.13 -8.32 -15.66
N GLY A 658 19.23 -7.69 -14.88
CA GLY A 658 19.61 -6.76 -13.83
C GLY A 658 20.45 -7.42 -12.73
N GLY A 659 20.10 -8.64 -12.34
CA GLY A 659 20.83 -9.40 -11.33
C GLY A 659 22.29 -9.69 -11.74
N ILE A 660 22.54 -10.10 -12.98
CA ILE A 660 23.90 -10.29 -13.48
C ILE A 660 24.67 -8.96 -13.48
N ARG A 661 24.07 -7.88 -13.96
CA ARG A 661 24.70 -6.55 -13.94
C ARG A 661 25.00 -6.08 -12.52
N ALA A 662 24.12 -6.38 -11.57
CA ALA A 662 24.36 -6.06 -10.16
C ALA A 662 25.58 -6.80 -9.63
N LEU A 663 25.71 -8.11 -9.87
CA LEU A 663 26.88 -8.88 -9.47
C LEU A 663 28.17 -8.27 -10.05
N ARG A 664 28.20 -7.95 -11.33
CA ARG A 664 29.37 -7.33 -11.97
C ARG A 664 29.69 -5.95 -11.36
N SER A 665 28.67 -5.15 -11.09
CA SER A 665 28.86 -3.82 -10.51
C SER A 665 29.48 -3.85 -9.11
N ILE A 666 29.24 -4.92 -8.34
CA ILE A 666 29.81 -5.12 -7.01
C ILE A 666 31.09 -5.97 -7.01
N GLY A 667 31.58 -6.37 -8.19
CA GLY A 667 32.82 -7.12 -8.35
C GLY A 667 32.70 -8.60 -7.97
N LEU A 668 31.49 -9.18 -8.04
CA LEU A 668 31.26 -10.60 -7.79
C LEU A 668 31.22 -11.37 -9.10
N ASP A 669 32.06 -12.39 -9.18
CA ASP A 669 32.01 -13.45 -10.17
C ASP A 669 31.80 -14.79 -9.47
N THR A 670 31.07 -15.70 -10.09
CA THR A 670 30.71 -16.98 -9.50
C THR A 670 30.90 -18.12 -10.47
N ASP A 671 31.18 -19.30 -9.92
CA ASP A 671 31.38 -20.50 -10.73
C ASP A 671 30.05 -21.07 -11.26
N LEU A 672 29.00 -21.00 -10.43
CA LEU A 672 27.70 -21.61 -10.73
C LEU A 672 26.55 -20.62 -10.55
N TYR A 673 25.61 -20.65 -11.46
CA TYR A 673 24.38 -19.86 -11.46
C TYR A 673 23.16 -20.74 -11.30
N HIS A 674 22.49 -20.63 -10.18
CA HIS A 674 21.32 -21.44 -9.86
C HIS A 674 20.02 -20.64 -10.05
N CYS A 675 19.24 -20.99 -11.03
CA CYS A 675 17.92 -20.42 -11.28
C CYS A 675 16.83 -21.19 -10.50
N ASN A 676 16.22 -20.52 -9.53
CA ASN A 676 15.09 -21.05 -8.78
C ASN A 676 13.79 -20.65 -9.49
N GLU A 677 13.25 -21.57 -10.30
CA GLU A 677 12.13 -21.37 -11.21
C GLU A 677 12.48 -20.55 -12.48
N GLY A 678 11.59 -20.58 -13.47
CA GLY A 678 11.79 -19.94 -14.78
C GLY A 678 11.98 -18.44 -14.77
N HIS A 679 11.45 -17.75 -13.76
CA HIS A 679 11.52 -16.28 -13.71
C HIS A 679 12.93 -15.67 -13.59
N ALA A 680 13.94 -16.48 -13.36
CA ALA A 680 15.35 -16.04 -13.38
C ALA A 680 16.07 -16.38 -14.68
N ALA A 681 15.43 -17.01 -15.66
CA ALA A 681 16.07 -17.56 -16.86
C ALA A 681 16.82 -16.53 -17.72
N PHE A 682 16.45 -15.24 -17.67
CA PHE A 682 17.18 -14.18 -18.37
C PHE A 682 18.59 -13.93 -17.84
N THR A 683 18.99 -14.53 -16.73
CA THR A 683 20.40 -14.55 -16.30
C THR A 683 21.29 -15.14 -17.39
N SER A 684 20.81 -16.19 -18.06
CA SER A 684 21.52 -16.84 -19.13
C SER A 684 21.69 -15.93 -20.36
N LEU A 685 20.71 -15.10 -20.69
CA LEU A 685 20.82 -14.17 -21.83
C LEU A 685 21.88 -13.10 -21.61
N GLU A 686 21.97 -12.53 -20.42
CA GLU A 686 22.98 -11.52 -20.14
C GLU A 686 24.39 -12.13 -20.10
N ARG A 687 24.54 -13.35 -19.59
CA ARG A 687 25.79 -14.10 -19.63
C ARG A 687 26.23 -14.47 -21.05
N LEU A 688 25.29 -14.90 -21.89
CA LEU A 688 25.56 -15.10 -23.33
C LEU A 688 26.07 -13.81 -23.96
N ARG A 689 25.42 -12.68 -23.65
CA ARG A 689 25.88 -11.36 -24.15
C ARG A 689 27.31 -11.04 -23.69
N GLU A 690 27.63 -11.31 -22.44
CA GLU A 690 28.99 -11.08 -21.92
C GLU A 690 30.01 -11.92 -22.69
N TYR A 691 29.85 -13.21 -22.80
CA TYR A 691 30.77 -14.10 -23.53
C TYR A 691 30.92 -13.71 -25.00
N ILE A 692 29.84 -13.35 -25.69
CA ILE A 692 29.88 -12.98 -27.11
C ILE A 692 30.47 -11.58 -27.32
N GLN A 693 30.05 -10.58 -26.54
CA GLN A 693 30.45 -9.20 -26.80
C GLN A 693 31.76 -8.84 -26.13
N ILE A 694 32.07 -9.37 -24.96
CA ILE A 694 33.29 -9.06 -24.19
C ILE A 694 34.38 -10.06 -24.58
N ASP A 695 34.12 -11.36 -24.46
CA ASP A 695 35.09 -12.42 -24.66
C ASP A 695 35.21 -12.87 -26.12
N LYS A 696 34.38 -12.30 -27.02
CA LYS A 696 34.41 -12.53 -28.46
C LYS A 696 34.15 -13.98 -28.90
N MET A 697 33.42 -14.70 -28.10
CA MET A 697 33.02 -16.08 -28.43
C MET A 697 31.89 -16.13 -29.46
N THR A 698 31.82 -17.23 -30.18
CA THR A 698 30.67 -17.53 -31.03
C THR A 698 29.46 -17.89 -30.17
N PHE A 699 28.24 -17.76 -30.71
CA PHE A 699 27.03 -18.10 -29.98
C PHE A 699 27.01 -19.56 -29.48
N PRO A 700 27.38 -20.59 -30.28
CA PRO A 700 27.44 -21.96 -29.79
C PRO A 700 28.41 -22.18 -28.62
N GLU A 701 29.61 -21.57 -28.69
CA GLU A 701 30.61 -21.66 -27.62
C GLU A 701 30.07 -21.02 -26.32
N ALA A 702 29.46 -19.84 -26.43
CA ALA A 702 28.86 -19.15 -25.31
C ALA A 702 27.71 -19.95 -24.69
N VAL A 703 26.87 -20.63 -25.50
CA VAL A 703 25.80 -21.51 -25.04
C VAL A 703 26.35 -22.64 -24.18
N GLU A 704 27.42 -23.30 -24.62
CA GLU A 704 27.99 -24.41 -23.83
C GLU A 704 28.60 -23.95 -22.51
N LEU A 705 29.23 -22.79 -22.45
CA LEU A 705 29.77 -22.23 -21.22
C LEU A 705 28.65 -21.83 -20.25
N VAL A 706 27.62 -21.20 -20.78
CA VAL A 706 26.45 -20.83 -19.94
C VAL A 706 25.78 -22.06 -19.38
N ARG A 707 25.59 -23.10 -20.23
CA ARG A 707 24.99 -24.38 -19.79
C ARG A 707 25.83 -25.06 -18.73
N ALA A 708 27.12 -25.21 -18.95
CA ALA A 708 28.05 -25.93 -18.07
C ALA A 708 28.10 -25.33 -16.64
N SER A 709 27.76 -24.06 -16.50
CA SER A 709 27.76 -23.34 -15.23
C SER A 709 26.35 -22.96 -14.73
N SER A 710 25.30 -23.55 -15.27
CA SER A 710 23.91 -23.26 -14.89
C SER A 710 23.19 -24.49 -14.35
N LEU A 711 22.45 -24.26 -13.27
CA LEU A 711 21.50 -25.20 -12.65
C LEU A 711 20.11 -24.58 -12.66
N PHE A 712 19.10 -25.33 -13.05
CA PHE A 712 17.70 -24.94 -13.02
C PHE A 712 16.88 -25.87 -12.13
N THR A 713 16.19 -25.31 -11.14
CA THR A 713 15.23 -26.03 -10.31
C THR A 713 13.83 -25.56 -10.62
N THR A 714 12.97 -26.47 -11.11
CA THR A 714 11.54 -26.19 -11.33
C THR A 714 10.71 -26.60 -10.13
N HIS A 715 9.68 -25.82 -9.82
CA HIS A 715 8.73 -26.06 -8.74
C HIS A 715 7.30 -26.25 -9.24
N THR A 716 7.06 -26.01 -10.50
CA THR A 716 5.72 -25.96 -11.08
C THR A 716 5.38 -27.29 -11.79
N PRO A 717 4.40 -28.08 -11.29
CA PRO A 717 4.11 -29.41 -11.82
C PRO A 717 3.10 -29.38 -12.99
N VAL A 718 2.73 -28.20 -13.50
CA VAL A 718 1.73 -28.06 -14.58
C VAL A 718 2.19 -27.04 -15.61
N PRO A 719 2.04 -27.32 -16.93
CA PRO A 719 2.50 -26.41 -17.98
C PRO A 719 1.93 -25.00 -17.92
N ALA A 720 0.66 -24.86 -17.57
CA ALA A 720 -0.04 -23.57 -17.49
C ALA A 720 0.46 -22.65 -16.36
N GLY A 721 1.26 -23.17 -15.42
CA GLY A 721 1.84 -22.40 -14.33
C GLY A 721 3.21 -21.82 -14.65
N HIS A 722 3.80 -22.16 -15.81
CA HIS A 722 5.09 -21.63 -16.26
C HIS A 722 4.90 -20.29 -16.96
N ASP A 723 5.75 -19.30 -16.62
CA ASP A 723 5.71 -18.00 -17.26
C ASP A 723 6.07 -18.12 -18.75
N SER A 724 5.22 -17.51 -19.57
CA SER A 724 5.40 -17.46 -21.02
C SER A 724 4.86 -16.15 -21.59
N PHE A 725 5.57 -15.64 -22.62
CA PHE A 725 5.29 -14.33 -23.18
C PHE A 725 5.02 -14.42 -24.67
N GLU A 726 4.06 -13.61 -25.14
CA GLU A 726 3.79 -13.43 -26.56
C GLU A 726 4.98 -12.79 -27.26
N GLU A 727 5.21 -13.15 -28.52
CA GLU A 727 6.33 -12.66 -29.30
C GLU A 727 6.37 -11.13 -29.39
N ASP A 728 5.22 -10.49 -29.58
CA ASP A 728 5.14 -9.02 -29.72
C ASP A 728 5.53 -8.30 -28.42
N LEU A 729 5.09 -8.85 -27.28
CA LEU A 729 5.46 -8.31 -25.98
C LEU A 729 6.97 -8.46 -25.74
N LEU A 730 7.51 -9.64 -26.03
CA LEU A 730 8.92 -9.92 -25.86
C LEU A 730 9.77 -9.05 -26.78
N ARG A 731 9.35 -8.89 -28.04
CA ARG A 731 10.00 -8.02 -29.02
C ARG A 731 10.08 -6.56 -28.56
N THR A 732 9.03 -6.09 -27.89
CA THR A 732 9.00 -4.73 -27.34
C THR A 732 10.17 -4.48 -26.37
N TYR A 733 10.54 -5.45 -25.54
CA TYR A 733 11.51 -5.28 -24.48
C TYR A 733 12.94 -5.77 -24.82
N VAL A 734 13.08 -6.83 -25.60
CA VAL A 734 14.36 -7.49 -25.83
C VAL A 734 14.75 -7.62 -27.31
N ALA A 735 14.13 -6.84 -28.21
CA ALA A 735 14.44 -6.84 -29.65
C ALA A 735 15.92 -6.58 -29.98
N HIS A 736 16.64 -5.94 -29.09
CA HIS A 736 18.07 -5.63 -29.24
C HIS A 736 19.01 -6.80 -28.86
N TYR A 737 18.49 -7.88 -28.23
CA TYR A 737 19.33 -9.01 -27.81
C TYR A 737 19.80 -9.90 -28.96
N PRO A 738 18.97 -10.26 -29.97
CA PRO A 738 19.43 -11.08 -31.08
C PRO A 738 20.68 -10.55 -31.77
N GLU A 739 20.72 -9.24 -32.05
CA GLU A 739 21.92 -8.61 -32.64
C GLU A 739 23.15 -8.72 -31.72
N ARG A 740 22.94 -8.53 -30.41
CA ARG A 740 24.01 -8.66 -29.42
C ARG A 740 24.52 -10.09 -29.25
N LEU A 741 23.72 -11.06 -29.56
CA LEU A 741 24.05 -12.48 -29.52
C LEU A 741 24.50 -13.03 -30.88
N ASN A 742 24.58 -12.21 -31.94
CA ASN A 742 24.86 -12.58 -33.31
C ASN A 742 23.94 -13.69 -33.86
N ILE A 743 22.66 -13.64 -33.53
CA ILE A 743 21.62 -14.58 -33.97
C ILE A 743 20.42 -13.83 -34.56
N SER A 744 19.63 -14.55 -35.36
CA SER A 744 18.37 -14.02 -35.89
C SER A 744 17.30 -13.98 -34.79
N TRP A 745 16.24 -13.16 -34.99
CA TRP A 745 15.10 -13.13 -34.09
C TRP A 745 14.41 -14.51 -33.92
N ASN A 746 14.30 -15.29 -34.98
CA ASN A 746 13.73 -16.62 -34.88
C ASN A 746 14.58 -17.57 -34.03
N GLN A 747 15.90 -17.55 -34.17
CA GLN A 747 16.80 -18.32 -33.30
C GLN A 747 16.68 -17.87 -31.83
N PHE A 748 16.50 -16.58 -31.60
CA PHE A 748 16.24 -16.06 -30.25
C PHE A 748 14.93 -16.61 -29.68
N MET A 749 13.84 -16.54 -30.45
CA MET A 749 12.54 -17.09 -30.04
C MET A 749 12.62 -18.61 -29.78
N ASP A 750 13.40 -19.32 -30.58
CA ASP A 750 13.56 -20.77 -30.42
C ASP A 750 14.30 -21.18 -29.14
N LEU A 751 14.98 -20.26 -28.46
CA LEU A 751 15.50 -20.51 -27.11
C LEU A 751 14.38 -20.77 -26.09
N GLY A 752 13.24 -20.14 -26.25
CA GLY A 752 12.08 -20.27 -25.34
C GLY A 752 10.92 -21.12 -25.90
N ARG A 753 11.04 -21.70 -27.10
CA ARG A 753 10.00 -22.56 -27.71
C ARG A 753 10.30 -24.03 -27.49
N PHE A 754 9.28 -24.84 -27.25
CA PHE A 754 9.41 -26.30 -27.21
C PHE A 754 9.84 -26.86 -28.60
N HIS A 755 9.17 -26.39 -29.64
CA HIS A 755 9.44 -26.85 -31.02
C HIS A 755 10.04 -25.70 -31.82
N PRO A 756 11.28 -25.84 -32.27
CA PRO A 756 11.93 -24.84 -33.12
C PRO A 756 11.09 -24.51 -34.36
N ASN A 757 11.10 -23.24 -34.76
CA ASN A 757 10.38 -22.69 -35.91
C ASN A 757 8.84 -22.71 -35.86
N GLN A 758 8.22 -23.10 -34.75
CA GLN A 758 6.75 -22.96 -34.55
C GLN A 758 6.37 -21.54 -34.10
N ARG A 759 5.97 -20.71 -35.08
CA ARG A 759 5.69 -19.26 -34.85
C ARG A 759 4.51 -18.98 -33.89
N HIS A 760 3.66 -19.95 -33.60
CA HIS A 760 2.51 -19.79 -32.71
C HIS A 760 2.84 -20.11 -31.25
N GLU A 761 4.01 -20.68 -30.98
CA GLU A 761 4.43 -20.94 -29.61
C GLU A 761 4.94 -19.66 -28.93
N LYS A 762 4.45 -19.44 -27.73
CA LYS A 762 4.95 -18.37 -26.85
C LYS A 762 6.38 -18.68 -26.42
N PHE A 763 7.09 -17.67 -26.02
CA PHE A 763 8.40 -17.81 -25.41
C PHE A 763 8.23 -18.21 -23.93
N SER A 764 8.61 -19.44 -23.59
CA SER A 764 8.56 -19.97 -22.21
C SER A 764 9.88 -19.74 -21.49
N MET A 765 9.80 -19.15 -20.30
CA MET A 765 10.96 -18.91 -19.45
C MET A 765 11.56 -20.23 -18.94
N SER A 766 10.74 -21.20 -18.64
CA SER A 766 11.22 -22.52 -18.20
C SER A 766 11.91 -23.29 -19.31
N VAL A 767 11.44 -23.18 -20.57
CA VAL A 767 12.12 -23.78 -21.73
C VAL A 767 13.48 -23.13 -21.92
N LEU A 768 13.57 -21.80 -21.82
CA LEU A 768 14.86 -21.08 -21.85
C LEU A 768 15.81 -21.60 -20.77
N ALA A 769 15.30 -21.72 -19.53
CA ALA A 769 16.10 -22.20 -18.41
C ALA A 769 16.61 -23.63 -18.62
N VAL A 770 15.74 -24.54 -19.08
CA VAL A 770 16.10 -25.93 -19.35
C VAL A 770 17.15 -26.04 -20.47
N LYS A 771 16.99 -25.26 -21.55
CA LYS A 771 17.92 -25.29 -22.68
C LYS A 771 19.32 -24.77 -22.33
N LEU A 772 19.37 -23.80 -21.40
CA LEU A 772 20.62 -23.13 -21.02
C LEU A 772 21.13 -23.56 -19.62
N SER A 773 20.70 -24.73 -19.14
CA SER A 773 21.23 -25.34 -17.92
C SER A 773 21.75 -26.73 -18.21
N GLN A 774 22.89 -27.08 -17.60
CA GLN A 774 23.46 -28.42 -17.65
C GLN A 774 22.64 -29.36 -16.78
N GLU A 775 22.34 -28.92 -15.57
CA GLU A 775 21.57 -29.66 -14.58
C GLU A 775 20.17 -29.06 -14.43
N VAL A 776 19.17 -29.95 -14.48
CA VAL A 776 17.76 -29.61 -14.28
C VAL A 776 17.15 -30.57 -13.27
N ASN A 777 16.47 -30.04 -12.27
CA ASN A 777 15.83 -30.89 -11.27
C ASN A 777 14.43 -30.41 -10.87
N GLY A 778 13.56 -31.38 -10.60
CA GLY A 778 12.33 -31.18 -9.84
C GLY A 778 12.60 -31.25 -8.34
N VAL A 779 11.61 -30.92 -7.51
CA VAL A 779 11.72 -30.81 -6.05
C VAL A 779 11.22 -32.00 -5.26
N SER A 780 10.91 -33.09 -5.93
CA SER A 780 10.63 -34.42 -5.37
C SER A 780 10.77 -35.45 -6.47
N LYS A 781 10.86 -36.76 -6.08
CA LYS A 781 10.95 -37.85 -7.04
C LYS A 781 9.79 -37.83 -8.06
N LEU A 782 8.54 -37.72 -7.56
CA LEU A 782 7.36 -37.59 -8.39
C LEU A 782 7.39 -36.39 -9.31
N HIS A 783 7.86 -35.23 -8.75
CA HIS A 783 7.95 -34.02 -9.57
C HIS A 783 9.03 -34.10 -10.65
N GLY A 784 10.15 -34.80 -10.40
CA GLY A 784 11.13 -35.10 -11.43
C GLY A 784 10.54 -35.93 -12.55
N GLU A 785 9.72 -36.94 -12.25
CA GLU A 785 8.98 -37.72 -13.23
C GLU A 785 8.01 -36.87 -14.05
N VAL A 786 7.18 -36.06 -13.37
CA VAL A 786 6.24 -35.10 -14.01
C VAL A 786 6.98 -34.10 -14.89
N SER A 787 8.11 -33.59 -14.42
CA SER A 787 8.92 -32.63 -15.18
C SER A 787 9.50 -33.25 -16.46
N ARG A 788 9.96 -34.51 -16.42
CA ARG A 788 10.39 -35.20 -17.61
C ARG A 788 9.26 -35.33 -18.64
N ASP A 789 8.07 -35.75 -18.20
CA ASP A 789 6.88 -35.83 -19.07
C ASP A 789 6.53 -34.46 -19.67
N MET A 790 6.57 -33.42 -18.86
CA MET A 790 6.23 -32.06 -19.29
C MET A 790 7.19 -31.48 -20.32
N PHE A 791 8.47 -31.77 -20.20
CA PHE A 791 9.51 -31.26 -21.11
C PHE A 791 9.90 -32.23 -22.24
N THR A 792 9.27 -33.37 -22.34
CA THR A 792 9.58 -34.40 -23.38
C THR A 792 9.59 -33.83 -24.79
N GLY A 793 8.69 -32.88 -25.10
CA GLY A 793 8.63 -32.25 -26.44
C GLY A 793 9.90 -31.51 -26.86
N MET A 794 10.82 -31.21 -25.95
CA MET A 794 12.10 -30.56 -26.26
C MET A 794 13.15 -31.52 -26.83
N TRP A 795 12.97 -32.81 -26.61
CA TRP A 795 13.90 -33.87 -27.07
C TRP A 795 13.17 -34.95 -27.93
N PRO A 796 12.80 -34.60 -29.17
CA PRO A 796 12.12 -35.55 -30.04
C PRO A 796 12.95 -36.82 -30.22
N GLY A 797 12.33 -37.98 -29.99
CA GLY A 797 12.99 -39.30 -30.17
C GLY A 797 13.59 -39.88 -28.90
N TYR A 798 13.62 -39.13 -27.79
CA TYR A 798 14.03 -39.66 -26.48
C TYR A 798 12.81 -40.22 -25.73
N MET A 799 13.02 -41.29 -25.01
CA MET A 799 12.04 -41.72 -24.01
C MET A 799 12.09 -40.79 -22.77
N THR A 800 10.97 -40.66 -22.08
CA THR A 800 10.85 -39.75 -20.93
C THR A 800 11.89 -40.07 -19.85
N GLU A 801 12.21 -41.35 -19.64
CA GLU A 801 13.18 -41.79 -18.64
C GLU A 801 14.63 -41.42 -19.00
N GLU A 802 14.91 -41.14 -20.25
CA GLU A 802 16.27 -40.79 -20.75
C GLU A 802 16.58 -39.32 -20.59
N LEU A 803 15.57 -38.49 -20.28
CA LEU A 803 15.76 -37.05 -20.17
C LEU A 803 16.61 -36.67 -18.92
N HIS A 804 17.52 -35.75 -19.12
CA HIS A 804 18.42 -35.24 -18.09
C HIS A 804 17.72 -34.30 -17.09
N ILE A 805 16.56 -34.74 -16.57
CA ILE A 805 15.82 -34.04 -15.53
C ILE A 805 15.78 -34.93 -14.30
N GLY A 806 16.54 -34.55 -13.31
CA GLY A 806 16.62 -35.24 -12.05
C GLY A 806 15.61 -34.74 -11.02
N TYR A 807 15.86 -35.07 -9.77
CA TYR A 807 15.15 -34.48 -8.63
C TYR A 807 16.08 -34.32 -7.43
N VAL A 808 15.82 -33.25 -6.67
CA VAL A 808 16.36 -33.06 -5.33
C VAL A 808 15.17 -32.75 -4.44
N THR A 809 14.92 -33.61 -3.44
CA THR A 809 13.79 -33.40 -2.54
C THR A 809 14.00 -32.15 -1.69
N ASN A 810 12.97 -31.29 -1.60
CA ASN A 810 13.01 -30.11 -0.79
C ASN A 810 13.33 -30.47 0.67
N GLY A 811 14.23 -29.69 1.26
CA GLY A 811 14.56 -29.71 2.67
C GLY A 811 14.00 -28.52 3.43
N VAL A 812 14.30 -28.48 4.72
CA VAL A 812 13.98 -27.38 5.63
C VAL A 812 15.19 -27.02 6.45
N HIS A 813 15.31 -25.77 6.84
CA HIS A 813 16.31 -25.34 7.80
C HIS A 813 15.82 -25.67 9.21
N LEU A 814 16.21 -26.84 9.72
CA LEU A 814 15.69 -27.41 10.96
C LEU A 814 15.73 -26.46 12.17
N PRO A 815 16.83 -25.69 12.43
CA PRO A 815 16.88 -24.74 13.54
C PRO A 815 15.82 -23.64 13.50
N THR A 816 15.32 -23.25 12.32
CA THR A 816 14.25 -22.25 12.18
C THR A 816 12.90 -22.77 12.69
N TRP A 817 12.61 -24.06 12.45
CA TRP A 817 11.27 -24.62 12.69
C TRP A 817 11.10 -25.27 14.04
N LEU A 818 12.19 -25.78 14.66
CA LEU A 818 12.17 -26.35 16.00
C LEU A 818 11.84 -25.31 17.08
N SER A 819 11.12 -25.77 18.12
CA SER A 819 11.00 -24.96 19.35
C SER A 819 12.26 -25.08 20.19
N PRO A 820 12.49 -24.14 21.13
CA PRO A 820 13.62 -24.20 22.02
C PRO A 820 13.69 -25.52 22.84
N GLU A 821 12.54 -26.04 23.22
CA GLU A 821 12.46 -27.29 24.02
C GLU A 821 12.81 -28.52 23.17
N TRP A 822 12.36 -28.56 21.92
CA TRP A 822 12.76 -29.61 20.98
C TRP A 822 14.24 -29.51 20.61
N LYS A 823 14.80 -28.32 20.48
CA LYS A 823 16.24 -28.11 20.28
C LYS A 823 17.03 -28.74 21.43
N LYS A 824 16.69 -28.43 22.68
CA LYS A 824 17.31 -29.00 23.88
C LYS A 824 17.21 -30.52 23.93
N LEU A 825 16.06 -31.07 23.56
CA LEU A 825 15.88 -32.51 23.49
C LEU A 825 16.80 -33.16 22.43
N TYR A 826 16.89 -32.54 21.24
CA TYR A 826 17.71 -33.07 20.16
C TYR A 826 19.19 -32.97 20.47
N GLU A 827 19.69 -31.84 20.96
CA GLU A 827 21.09 -31.65 21.36
C GLU A 827 21.51 -32.62 22.45
N ARG A 828 20.68 -32.86 23.47
CA ARG A 828 20.90 -33.82 24.50
C ARG A 828 20.88 -35.27 23.96
N THR A 829 20.04 -35.60 23.02
CA THR A 829 19.84 -36.97 22.51
C THR A 829 20.83 -37.34 21.43
N PHE A 830 21.12 -36.39 20.53
CA PHE A 830 21.90 -36.62 19.32
C PHE A 830 23.30 -36.01 19.36
N GLY A 831 23.56 -35.05 20.25
CA GLY A 831 24.76 -34.20 20.29
C GLY A 831 24.55 -32.85 19.67
N GLU A 832 25.38 -31.86 20.01
CA GLU A 832 25.31 -30.47 19.51
C GLU A 832 25.53 -30.39 18.01
N ASP A 833 26.20 -31.38 17.40
CA ASP A 833 26.48 -31.48 15.96
C ASP A 833 25.35 -32.12 15.17
N CYS A 834 24.18 -32.36 15.75
CA CYS A 834 23.06 -33.03 15.09
C CYS A 834 22.52 -32.23 13.89
N TYR A 835 22.66 -30.90 13.89
CA TYR A 835 22.22 -30.03 12.77
C TYR A 835 23.13 -30.15 11.54
N GLN A 836 24.37 -30.59 11.69
CA GLN A 836 25.30 -30.86 10.58
C GLN A 836 25.19 -32.31 10.06
N ARG A 837 24.49 -33.20 10.75
CA ARG A 837 24.36 -34.63 10.44
C ARG A 837 22.91 -35.04 10.19
N GLN A 838 22.07 -34.14 9.66
CA GLN A 838 20.64 -34.39 9.50
C GLN A 838 20.31 -35.58 8.59
N GLU A 839 21.20 -35.98 7.67
CA GLU A 839 21.09 -37.17 6.82
C GLU A 839 21.47 -38.48 7.51
N ASP A 840 22.06 -38.43 8.73
CA ASP A 840 22.49 -39.62 9.50
C ASP A 840 21.27 -40.35 10.10
N ARG A 841 20.88 -41.44 9.50
CA ARG A 841 19.75 -42.26 9.95
C ARG A 841 19.98 -42.88 11.30
N GLU A 842 21.22 -43.33 11.62
CA GLU A 842 21.57 -43.93 12.88
C GLU A 842 21.47 -42.93 14.03
N MET A 843 21.80 -41.66 13.76
CA MET A 843 21.59 -40.58 14.72
C MET A 843 20.10 -40.46 15.08
N TRP A 844 19.20 -40.43 14.08
CA TRP A 844 17.77 -40.29 14.33
C TRP A 844 17.14 -41.49 15.05
N GLU A 845 17.67 -42.69 14.88
CA GLU A 845 17.17 -43.88 15.57
C GLU A 845 17.31 -43.73 17.10
N LYS A 846 18.20 -42.91 17.62
CA LYS A 846 18.37 -42.66 19.05
C LYS A 846 17.14 -42.03 19.68
N ILE A 847 16.23 -41.40 18.92
CA ILE A 847 14.98 -40.84 19.46
C ILE A 847 14.10 -41.91 20.12
N LYS A 848 14.22 -43.16 19.71
CA LYS A 848 13.51 -44.30 20.30
C LYS A 848 13.91 -44.58 21.75
N GLN A 849 15.02 -44.01 22.21
CA GLN A 849 15.49 -44.14 23.61
C GLN A 849 14.85 -43.05 24.51
N VAL A 850 14.26 -42.02 23.94
CA VAL A 850 13.56 -40.96 24.71
C VAL A 850 12.24 -41.52 25.22
N PRO A 851 11.92 -41.37 26.53
CA PRO A 851 10.65 -41.83 27.07
C PRO A 851 9.45 -41.20 26.36
N ASN A 852 8.47 -42.02 25.97
CA ASN A 852 7.26 -41.54 25.30
C ASN A 852 6.54 -40.44 26.08
N GLN A 853 6.58 -40.49 27.41
CA GLN A 853 5.97 -39.48 28.27
C GLN A 853 6.64 -38.12 28.13
N GLU A 854 7.96 -38.08 27.94
CA GLU A 854 8.68 -36.83 27.72
C GLU A 854 8.29 -36.18 26.38
N ILE A 855 8.28 -36.97 25.32
CA ILE A 855 7.82 -36.53 23.98
C ILE A 855 6.39 -36.02 24.06
N TRP A 856 5.51 -36.77 24.76
CA TRP A 856 4.12 -36.38 24.95
C TRP A 856 3.94 -35.07 25.70
N ASN A 857 4.74 -34.86 26.75
CA ASN A 857 4.69 -33.63 27.54
C ASN A 857 5.12 -32.41 26.71
N LEU A 858 6.23 -32.52 25.99
CA LEU A 858 6.70 -31.46 25.08
C LEU A 858 5.63 -31.14 24.04
N LYS A 859 5.07 -32.15 23.40
CA LYS A 859 4.04 -31.94 22.39
C LYS A 859 2.78 -31.31 22.96
N SER A 860 2.39 -31.71 24.17
CA SER A 860 1.22 -31.14 24.86
C SER A 860 1.43 -29.68 25.24
N GLU A 861 2.64 -29.31 25.63
CA GLU A 861 3.01 -27.94 25.94
C GLU A 861 2.97 -27.06 24.69
N GLU A 862 3.55 -27.50 23.56
CA GLU A 862 3.51 -26.79 22.30
C GLU A 862 2.07 -26.59 21.78
N ARG A 863 1.23 -27.63 21.89
CA ARG A 863 -0.20 -27.51 21.59
C ARG A 863 -0.88 -26.47 22.48
N GLY A 864 -0.55 -26.45 23.76
CA GLY A 864 -1.05 -25.45 24.70
C GLY A 864 -0.66 -24.03 24.31
N ARG A 865 0.60 -23.81 23.89
CA ARG A 865 1.11 -22.53 23.39
C ARG A 865 0.36 -22.10 22.09
N LEU A 866 0.17 -23.03 21.17
CA LEU A 866 -0.60 -22.79 19.95
C LEU A 866 -2.03 -22.36 20.25
N ILE A 867 -2.74 -23.08 21.12
CA ILE A 867 -4.14 -22.76 21.46
C ILE A 867 -4.26 -21.37 22.11
N ARG A 868 -3.33 -21.01 23.02
CA ARG A 868 -3.31 -19.62 23.55
C ARG A 868 -3.13 -18.59 22.43
N HIS A 869 -2.16 -18.79 21.56
CA HIS A 869 -1.92 -17.88 20.45
C HIS A 869 -3.12 -17.75 19.49
N ILE A 870 -3.84 -18.87 19.25
CA ILE A 870 -5.07 -18.84 18.43
C ILE A 870 -6.13 -17.97 19.11
N LYS A 871 -6.31 -18.11 20.43
CA LYS A 871 -7.27 -17.30 21.20
C LYS A 871 -6.93 -15.81 21.11
N ASP A 872 -5.66 -15.46 21.29
CA ASP A 872 -5.20 -14.08 21.19
C ASP A 872 -5.44 -13.48 19.80
N ARG A 873 -5.09 -14.21 18.74
CA ARG A 873 -5.33 -13.78 17.36
C ARG A 873 -6.80 -13.63 16.99
N LEU A 874 -7.66 -14.52 17.47
CA LEU A 874 -9.09 -14.42 17.28
C LEU A 874 -9.67 -13.20 18.00
N ALA A 875 -9.19 -12.92 19.22
CA ALA A 875 -9.60 -11.73 19.96
C ALA A 875 -9.19 -10.42 19.22
N GLU A 876 -7.97 -10.34 18.71
CA GLU A 876 -7.52 -9.21 17.90
C GLU A 876 -8.33 -9.04 16.60
N ALA A 877 -8.63 -10.13 15.93
CA ALA A 877 -9.40 -10.11 14.69
C ALA A 877 -10.82 -9.59 14.93
N SER A 878 -11.46 -10.01 16.01
CA SER A 878 -12.82 -9.60 16.36
C SER A 878 -12.94 -8.10 16.68
N THR A 879 -11.94 -7.53 17.34
CA THR A 879 -11.92 -6.09 17.64
C THR A 879 -11.81 -5.24 16.38
N ARG A 880 -11.19 -5.77 15.31
CA ARG A 880 -11.03 -5.06 14.02
C ARG A 880 -12.24 -5.18 13.09
N VAL A 881 -13.02 -6.27 13.20
CA VAL A 881 -14.12 -6.59 12.26
C VAL A 881 -15.49 -6.33 12.88
N LEU A 882 -15.57 -5.89 14.15
CA LEU A 882 -16.84 -5.70 14.89
C LEU A 882 -17.76 -6.95 14.85
N ASP A 883 -17.16 -8.14 14.93
CA ASP A 883 -17.91 -9.40 14.99
C ASP A 883 -18.59 -9.56 16.37
N ASN A 884 -19.58 -10.45 16.45
CA ASN A 884 -20.35 -10.65 17.66
C ASN A 884 -19.45 -11.10 18.84
N PRO A 885 -19.26 -10.27 19.89
CA PRO A 885 -18.36 -10.60 21.02
C PRO A 885 -18.77 -11.89 21.75
N GLY A 886 -20.09 -12.20 21.79
CA GLY A 886 -20.60 -13.44 22.40
C GLY A 886 -20.11 -14.68 21.66
N GLN A 887 -20.16 -14.67 20.34
CA GLN A 887 -19.66 -15.78 19.51
C GLN A 887 -18.15 -15.97 19.66
N MET A 888 -17.38 -14.91 19.81
CA MET A 888 -15.95 -14.99 20.03
C MET A 888 -15.58 -15.58 21.40
N LEU A 889 -16.34 -15.24 22.43
CA LEU A 889 -16.19 -15.89 23.75
C LEU A 889 -16.52 -17.38 23.66
N GLU A 890 -17.55 -17.75 22.91
CA GLU A 890 -17.91 -19.15 22.69
C GLU A 890 -16.79 -19.93 21.97
N ILE A 891 -16.27 -19.37 20.86
CA ILE A 891 -15.13 -19.97 20.13
C ILE A 891 -13.92 -20.12 21.04
N SER A 892 -13.57 -19.08 21.79
CA SER A 892 -12.41 -19.09 22.68
C SER A 892 -12.58 -20.10 23.82
N SER A 893 -13.79 -20.26 24.37
CA SER A 893 -14.07 -21.22 25.43
C SER A 893 -14.07 -22.67 24.95
N ALA A 894 -14.53 -22.90 23.70
CA ALA A 894 -14.60 -24.23 23.09
C ALA A 894 -13.24 -24.79 22.66
N LEU A 895 -12.24 -23.92 22.36
CA LEU A 895 -10.89 -24.34 22.03
C LEU A 895 -10.19 -25.03 23.21
N ASN A 896 -9.77 -26.26 23.00
CA ASN A 896 -9.27 -27.14 24.04
C ASN A 896 -7.81 -27.59 23.78
N SER A 897 -6.90 -27.29 24.69
CA SER A 897 -5.49 -27.70 24.58
C SER A 897 -5.25 -29.21 24.73
N LYS A 898 -6.27 -29.99 25.16
CA LYS A 898 -6.20 -31.46 25.27
C LYS A 898 -6.82 -32.16 24.04
N ALA A 899 -7.48 -31.43 23.14
CA ALA A 899 -8.07 -32.00 21.94
C ALA A 899 -6.98 -32.31 20.89
N LEU A 900 -7.20 -33.38 20.12
CA LEU A 900 -6.41 -33.66 18.94
C LEU A 900 -6.54 -32.49 17.97
N THR A 901 -5.42 -31.83 17.70
CA THR A 901 -5.40 -30.60 16.90
C THR A 901 -4.86 -30.90 15.52
N ILE A 902 -5.69 -30.69 14.49
CA ILE A 902 -5.36 -30.96 13.08
C ILE A 902 -5.24 -29.61 12.37
N GLY A 903 -4.09 -29.37 11.75
CA GLY A 903 -3.81 -28.12 11.02
C GLY A 903 -3.88 -28.30 9.51
N PHE A 904 -4.50 -27.35 8.83
CA PHE A 904 -4.42 -27.17 7.38
C PHE A 904 -3.98 -25.73 7.13
N ALA A 905 -2.72 -25.53 6.74
CA ALA A 905 -2.21 -24.19 6.49
C ALA A 905 -1.42 -24.13 5.17
N ARG A 906 -2.10 -23.74 4.11
CA ARG A 906 -1.59 -23.72 2.74
C ARG A 906 -2.22 -22.59 1.94
N ARG A 907 -1.60 -22.21 0.80
CA ARG A 907 -2.28 -21.36 -0.19
C ARG A 907 -3.59 -22.02 -0.63
N PHE A 908 -4.68 -21.29 -0.57
CA PHE A 908 -5.96 -21.80 -1.04
C PHE A 908 -5.98 -21.79 -2.57
N ALA A 909 -6.06 -22.98 -3.15
CA ALA A 909 -6.27 -23.24 -4.55
C ALA A 909 -7.07 -24.56 -4.67
N THR A 910 -7.86 -24.73 -5.71
CA THR A 910 -8.81 -25.83 -5.86
C THR A 910 -8.15 -27.21 -5.78
N TYR A 911 -6.96 -27.39 -6.40
CA TYR A 911 -6.24 -28.65 -6.40
C TYR A 911 -5.73 -29.12 -5.04
N LYS A 912 -5.61 -28.19 -4.07
CA LYS A 912 -5.20 -28.51 -2.69
C LYS A 912 -6.35 -29.08 -1.87
N ARG A 913 -7.57 -29.05 -2.39
CA ARG A 913 -8.79 -29.72 -1.90
C ARG A 913 -9.07 -29.47 -0.41
N ALA A 914 -8.94 -28.22 0.06
CA ALA A 914 -9.29 -27.85 1.43
C ALA A 914 -10.74 -28.20 1.79
N HIS A 915 -11.64 -28.28 0.80
CA HIS A 915 -13.06 -28.62 0.94
C HIS A 915 -13.30 -30.10 1.19
N LEU A 916 -12.32 -30.99 0.96
CA LEU A 916 -12.53 -32.44 1.05
C LEU A 916 -12.99 -32.89 2.45
N LEU A 917 -12.51 -32.22 3.49
CA LEU A 917 -12.94 -32.47 4.88
C LEU A 917 -14.45 -32.27 5.08
N PHE A 918 -15.08 -31.41 4.29
CA PHE A 918 -16.46 -30.96 4.42
C PHE A 918 -17.42 -31.71 3.49
N ALA A 919 -16.98 -32.78 2.83
CA ALA A 919 -17.80 -33.59 1.94
C ALA A 919 -18.98 -34.26 2.67
N ASP A 920 -18.83 -34.58 3.96
CA ASP A 920 -19.86 -35.15 4.82
C ASP A 920 -19.88 -34.40 6.17
N LEU A 921 -20.69 -33.35 6.23
CA LEU A 921 -20.77 -32.48 7.41
C LEU A 921 -21.38 -33.20 8.63
N ASP A 922 -22.33 -34.09 8.43
CA ASP A 922 -22.97 -34.83 9.52
C ASP A 922 -21.96 -35.79 10.19
N ARG A 923 -21.15 -36.44 9.39
CA ARG A 923 -20.06 -37.29 9.89
C ARG A 923 -19.02 -36.46 10.60
N LEU A 924 -18.62 -35.34 10.03
CA LEU A 924 -17.65 -34.42 10.64
C LEU A 924 -18.19 -33.87 11.98
N ALA A 925 -19.45 -33.46 12.05
CA ALA A 925 -20.10 -33.00 13.27
C ALA A 925 -20.05 -34.08 14.38
N ARG A 926 -20.33 -35.35 14.04
CA ARG A 926 -20.23 -36.47 15.01
C ARG A 926 -18.79 -36.65 15.52
N ILE A 927 -17.78 -36.47 14.65
CA ILE A 927 -16.36 -36.60 15.03
C ILE A 927 -15.93 -35.49 15.98
N VAL A 928 -16.20 -34.22 15.64
CA VAL A 928 -15.70 -33.08 16.42
C VAL A 928 -16.46 -32.86 17.73
N ASN A 929 -17.65 -33.40 17.86
CA ASN A 929 -18.48 -33.31 19.08
C ASN A 929 -18.42 -34.57 19.97
N ASP A 930 -17.54 -35.55 19.69
CA ASP A 930 -17.33 -36.67 20.59
C ASP A 930 -16.59 -36.22 21.87
N PRO A 931 -17.25 -36.22 23.04
CA PRO A 931 -16.63 -35.74 24.27
C PRO A 931 -15.51 -36.66 24.78
N LYS A 932 -15.44 -37.93 24.35
CA LYS A 932 -14.42 -38.88 24.72
C LYS A 932 -13.16 -38.76 23.88
N LYS A 933 -13.27 -38.25 22.68
CA LYS A 933 -12.17 -38.10 21.71
C LYS A 933 -12.24 -36.72 21.08
N PRO A 934 -11.97 -35.66 21.83
CA PRO A 934 -12.12 -34.30 21.33
C PRO A 934 -11.13 -34.02 20.19
N VAL A 935 -11.66 -33.54 19.07
CA VAL A 935 -10.91 -33.17 17.88
C VAL A 935 -11.22 -31.74 17.49
N GLN A 936 -10.24 -30.98 17.05
CA GLN A 936 -10.40 -29.63 16.53
C GLN A 936 -9.52 -29.40 15.28
N PHE A 937 -9.99 -28.53 14.38
CA PHE A 937 -9.32 -28.19 13.14
C PHE A 937 -8.92 -26.72 13.09
N VAL A 938 -7.72 -26.47 12.64
CA VAL A 938 -7.18 -25.11 12.46
C VAL A 938 -6.83 -24.92 11.00
N PHE A 939 -7.54 -24.01 10.33
CA PHE A 939 -7.27 -23.60 8.98
C PHE A 939 -6.54 -22.27 8.94
N ALA A 940 -5.58 -22.12 8.04
CA ALA A 940 -4.91 -20.86 7.74
C ALA A 940 -4.46 -20.85 6.27
N GLY A 941 -4.30 -19.68 5.69
CA GLY A 941 -3.80 -19.55 4.33
C GLY A 941 -4.46 -18.41 3.56
N LYS A 942 -3.86 -18.07 2.45
CA LYS A 942 -4.31 -17.00 1.55
C LYS A 942 -4.63 -17.58 0.18
N ALA A 943 -5.66 -17.05 -0.48
CA ALA A 943 -5.88 -17.23 -1.91
C ALA A 943 -5.26 -16.05 -2.67
N HIS A 944 -4.75 -16.27 -3.87
CA HIS A 944 -4.30 -15.15 -4.69
C HIS A 944 -5.49 -14.20 -4.96
N PRO A 945 -5.29 -12.86 -4.99
CA PRO A 945 -6.40 -11.91 -5.18
C PRO A 945 -7.20 -12.12 -6.48
N ARG A 946 -6.61 -12.75 -7.50
CA ARG A 946 -7.30 -13.13 -8.75
C ARG A 946 -7.84 -14.57 -8.76
N ASP A 947 -7.59 -15.37 -7.73
CA ASP A 947 -8.07 -16.76 -7.62
C ASP A 947 -9.42 -16.77 -6.88
N ILE A 948 -10.48 -16.42 -7.59
CA ILE A 948 -11.85 -16.39 -7.04
C ILE A 948 -12.26 -17.77 -6.48
N PRO A 949 -12.05 -18.92 -7.17
CA PRO A 949 -12.37 -20.23 -6.61
C PRO A 949 -11.64 -20.51 -5.28
N GLY A 950 -10.37 -20.08 -5.16
CA GLY A 950 -9.62 -20.18 -3.91
C GLY A 950 -10.19 -19.33 -2.79
N GLN A 951 -10.67 -18.11 -3.11
CA GLN A 951 -11.35 -17.23 -2.15
C GLN A 951 -12.70 -17.79 -1.70
N ASP A 952 -13.46 -18.39 -2.61
CA ASP A 952 -14.73 -19.07 -2.31
C ASP A 952 -14.55 -20.24 -1.34
N LEU A 953 -13.44 -20.98 -1.44
CA LEU A 953 -13.09 -22.03 -0.47
C LEU A 953 -12.87 -21.45 0.93
N ILE A 954 -12.20 -20.30 1.04
CA ILE A 954 -12.02 -19.62 2.33
C ILE A 954 -13.37 -19.21 2.89
N LYS A 955 -14.21 -18.54 2.09
CA LYS A 955 -15.54 -18.10 2.46
C LYS A 955 -16.41 -19.26 2.94
N MET A 956 -16.38 -20.37 2.22
CA MET A 956 -17.10 -21.60 2.59
C MET A 956 -16.65 -22.11 3.98
N ILE A 957 -15.34 -22.25 4.22
CA ILE A 957 -14.82 -22.78 5.47
C ILE A 957 -15.16 -21.86 6.63
N VAL A 958 -15.04 -20.53 6.47
CA VAL A 958 -15.43 -19.55 7.47
C VAL A 958 -16.94 -19.63 7.74
N GLY A 959 -17.76 -19.81 6.72
CA GLY A 959 -19.20 -20.01 6.89
C GLY A 959 -19.53 -21.29 7.66
N ILE A 960 -18.85 -22.40 7.38
CA ILE A 960 -19.01 -23.66 8.13
C ILE A 960 -18.57 -23.51 9.58
N SER A 961 -17.44 -22.85 9.84
CA SER A 961 -16.92 -22.66 11.21
C SER A 961 -17.86 -21.89 12.15
N LYS A 962 -18.80 -21.11 11.58
CA LYS A 962 -19.82 -20.35 12.32
C LYS A 962 -21.09 -21.16 12.63
N ARG A 963 -21.23 -22.37 12.11
CA ARG A 963 -22.41 -23.22 12.40
C ARG A 963 -22.34 -23.73 13.84
N PRO A 964 -23.48 -23.90 14.53
CA PRO A 964 -23.51 -24.33 15.94
C PRO A 964 -22.73 -25.62 16.21
N GLU A 965 -22.74 -26.58 15.27
CA GLU A 965 -22.06 -27.86 15.39
C GLU A 965 -20.53 -27.74 15.37
N PHE A 966 -20.01 -26.65 14.79
CA PHE A 966 -18.58 -26.47 14.51
C PHE A 966 -17.92 -25.31 15.25
N ILE A 967 -18.71 -24.50 15.96
CA ILE A 967 -18.19 -23.37 16.74
C ILE A 967 -17.07 -23.84 17.68
N GLY A 968 -15.88 -23.22 17.55
CA GLY A 968 -14.68 -23.53 18.33
C GLY A 968 -14.07 -24.90 18.06
N LYS A 969 -14.68 -25.73 17.16
CA LYS A 969 -14.11 -27.00 16.69
C LYS A 969 -13.39 -26.86 15.36
N ILE A 970 -13.80 -25.89 14.56
CA ILE A 970 -13.16 -25.51 13.31
C ILE A 970 -12.91 -24.00 13.36
N VAL A 971 -11.67 -23.61 13.23
CA VAL A 971 -11.28 -22.18 13.23
C VAL A 971 -10.47 -21.84 12.00
N PHE A 972 -10.69 -20.64 11.44
CA PHE A 972 -9.90 -20.09 10.37
C PHE A 972 -9.07 -18.92 10.90
N LEU A 973 -7.75 -18.98 10.71
CA LEU A 973 -6.82 -17.92 11.12
C LEU A 973 -6.43 -17.09 9.92
N GLN A 974 -6.81 -15.83 9.94
CA GLN A 974 -6.45 -14.89 8.88
C GLN A 974 -4.97 -14.51 8.92
N ASN A 975 -4.49 -14.04 7.79
CA ASN A 975 -3.14 -13.51 7.59
C ASN A 975 -2.04 -14.51 7.95
N TYR A 976 -2.08 -15.68 7.32
CA TYR A 976 -1.03 -16.69 7.44
C TYR A 976 0.35 -16.12 7.07
N ASP A 977 1.30 -16.25 7.97
CA ASP A 977 2.67 -15.75 7.88
C ASP A 977 3.68 -16.75 8.48
N ILE A 978 5.00 -16.45 8.44
CA ILE A 978 6.05 -17.34 8.96
C ILE A 978 5.89 -17.60 10.47
N GLN A 979 5.51 -16.59 11.25
CA GLN A 979 5.36 -16.75 12.71
C GLN A 979 4.20 -17.69 13.03
N LEU A 980 3.06 -17.51 12.35
CA LEU A 980 1.94 -18.43 12.50
C LEU A 980 2.30 -19.84 12.02
N ALA A 981 3.05 -19.93 10.90
CA ALA A 981 3.52 -21.21 10.38
C ALA A 981 4.37 -21.96 11.40
N LYS A 982 5.37 -21.31 12.03
CA LYS A 982 6.20 -21.90 13.10
C LYS A 982 5.33 -22.43 14.24
N LYS A 983 4.36 -21.65 14.71
CA LYS A 983 3.49 -22.06 15.83
C LYS A 983 2.56 -23.23 15.45
N LEU A 984 2.04 -23.24 14.22
CA LEU A 984 1.21 -24.34 13.72
C LEU A 984 2.01 -25.63 13.59
N VAL A 985 3.17 -25.59 12.93
CA VAL A 985 4.04 -26.78 12.75
C VAL A 985 4.44 -27.37 14.10
N ARG A 986 4.79 -26.55 15.09
CA ARG A 986 5.16 -26.98 16.43
C ARG A 986 3.97 -27.53 17.20
N GLY A 987 2.79 -26.91 17.08
CA GLY A 987 1.67 -27.14 17.99
C GLY A 987 0.59 -28.10 17.51
N VAL A 988 0.38 -28.33 16.19
CA VAL A 988 -0.62 -29.28 15.71
C VAL A 988 -0.13 -30.71 15.87
N ASP A 989 -1.05 -31.63 16.11
CA ASP A 989 -0.73 -33.07 16.22
C ASP A 989 -0.66 -33.74 14.85
N ILE A 990 -1.50 -33.30 13.94
CA ILE A 990 -1.58 -33.80 12.55
C ILE A 990 -1.57 -32.63 11.61
N TRP A 991 -0.75 -32.73 10.55
CA TRP A 991 -0.78 -31.80 9.42
C TRP A 991 -1.59 -32.41 8.29
N LEU A 992 -2.74 -31.78 7.98
CA LEU A 992 -3.65 -32.25 6.93
C LEU A 992 -3.16 -31.77 5.56
N ASN A 993 -2.84 -32.70 4.67
CA ASN A 993 -2.38 -32.43 3.32
C ASN A 993 -3.16 -33.28 2.30
N THR A 994 -3.99 -32.66 1.50
CA THR A 994 -4.97 -33.32 0.63
C THR A 994 -4.90 -32.94 -0.85
N PRO A 995 -3.71 -32.68 -1.46
CA PRO A 995 -3.66 -32.24 -2.84
C PRO A 995 -4.09 -33.31 -3.83
N THR A 996 -4.50 -32.88 -5.02
CA THR A 996 -4.73 -33.78 -6.15
C THR A 996 -3.37 -34.20 -6.73
N ARG A 997 -3.08 -35.50 -6.75
CA ARG A 997 -1.89 -36.06 -7.42
C ARG A 997 -2.06 -35.92 -8.95
N PRO A 998 -1.02 -35.52 -9.72
CA PRO A 998 0.36 -35.14 -9.30
C PRO A 998 0.57 -33.63 -9.16
N LEU A 999 -0.48 -32.82 -8.93
CA LEU A 999 -0.46 -31.37 -9.02
C LEU A 999 0.28 -30.66 -7.85
N GLU A 1000 0.83 -31.41 -6.92
CA GLU A 1000 1.67 -30.87 -5.83
C GLU A 1000 3.10 -31.36 -6.02
N ALA A 1001 4.02 -30.45 -6.28
CA ALA A 1001 5.40 -30.75 -6.63
C ALA A 1001 6.19 -31.39 -5.48
N SER A 1002 6.08 -30.87 -4.27
CA SER A 1002 6.76 -31.39 -3.10
C SER A 1002 5.80 -31.74 -1.96
N GLY A 1003 4.83 -30.89 -1.68
CA GLY A 1003 3.87 -31.13 -0.62
C GLY A 1003 4.36 -30.80 0.80
N THR A 1004 5.53 -30.22 0.95
CA THR A 1004 6.12 -29.80 2.23
C THR A 1004 5.68 -28.42 2.68
#